data_b21968818a48f8657e96f45db363d339
#
_entry.id   b21968818a48f8657e96f45db363d339
#
_cell.length_a   1.000
_cell.length_b   1.000
_cell.length_c   1.000
_cell.angle_alpha   90.00
_cell.angle_beta   90.00
_cell.angle_gamma   90.00
#
_symmetry.space_group_name_H-M   'P 1'
#
loop_
_entity.id
_entity.type
_entity.pdbx_description
1 polymer ?
#
loop_
_entity_poly.entity_id
_entity_poly.type
_entity_poly.pdbx_seq_one_letter_code
_entity_poly.pdbx_strand_id
1 'polypeptide(L)'
;MPTTLTNTEPTPLPLIIAGPVLRKVTASEINIWLVTTKPLKGVVEIMNASTHNVYTSQSLDELQQLQIGQRAWVSLLAIKGDYPTHQPLRYQIQTQDGLLTELLPHLSYEQDQHPHQGLEFVISEKADYVLHGSCRNPHHFSEDTLVTADEKVASLRVDERPDMLIMSGDQIYADHVAGPTLDAIEQVVKLLGLPDEQFEQAPIADTKALYKHPDCYYGRDKLLPHYVDDGSLLTKLFPHRGTPIFSAKECENHLVSFAECFAMYLLVWSPTLWDLIKRDRLLKTAFTVGGKTLEPKWQQQWRDEKVQIDNFVAGLAKVQRLLAHIPTYMIFDDHDVTDDWNLTIGWEQAAYSNAFSKRIIGNSLIAYWLCQGWGNAPEKFNETFWRHANHFFDAPSSQSQDAFIQHLYRFEEWHYTIPTSPKVVVLDTRTRRWRSESRMNKPSGLMDWEAMIDFHQELVHQDKVIIVSAAPMFGVKFIEALQRVVTMLGKPLMVDAENWMAHPGSANTLISIFTHTKTPTNFVILSGDVHYSFAYDIKLRYRKNSPNIYQITCSGIKNQFPTQLLTICDGLDRMLYSPRSPLNWFTKRKRLKIYKRAPSTHNFYRLVNHSAIGELRLDDEGKPSHIGILTSDGEEINFPPTRAEDKGK
;
A
#
# COMPACT_ATOMS: atom_id res chain seq x y z
N MET A 1 -50.52 20.39 -24.02
CA MET A 1 -50.28 19.01 -23.57
C MET A 1 -49.21 19.09 -22.55
N PRO A 2 -49.41 18.67 -21.29
CA PRO A 2 -48.39 18.68 -20.28
C PRO A 2 -47.44 17.49 -20.52
N THR A 3 -46.17 17.76 -20.68
CA THR A 3 -45.07 16.80 -20.73
C THR A 3 -44.97 16.10 -19.35
N THR A 4 -45.36 14.89 -19.29
CA THR A 4 -45.14 14.00 -18.14
C THR A 4 -43.62 13.87 -17.93
N LEU A 5 -43.10 14.48 -16.86
CA LEU A 5 -41.81 14.15 -16.27
C LEU A 5 -41.90 12.70 -15.81
N THR A 6 -41.28 11.79 -16.54
CA THR A 6 -41.02 10.46 -16.09
C THR A 6 -40.09 10.54 -14.88
N ASN A 7 -40.66 10.36 -13.68
CA ASN A 7 -39.88 10.03 -12.49
C ASN A 7 -39.19 8.69 -12.78
N THR A 8 -37.96 8.73 -13.27
CA THR A 8 -37.09 7.57 -13.23
C THR A 8 -36.72 7.35 -11.76
N GLU A 9 -37.29 6.32 -11.15
CA GLU A 9 -36.84 5.83 -9.85
C GLU A 9 -35.29 5.68 -9.93
N PRO A 10 -34.56 6.13 -8.90
CA PRO A 10 -33.11 5.97 -8.91
C PRO A 10 -32.78 4.48 -9.03
N THR A 11 -31.97 4.12 -10.02
CA THR A 11 -31.51 2.73 -10.22
C THR A 11 -30.99 2.17 -8.88
N PRO A 12 -31.52 1.04 -8.40
CA PRO A 12 -31.10 0.47 -7.14
C PRO A 12 -29.59 0.19 -7.19
N LEU A 13 -28.86 0.58 -6.14
CA LEU A 13 -27.43 0.31 -6.06
C LEU A 13 -27.20 -1.20 -5.91
N PRO A 14 -26.15 -1.76 -6.53
CA PRO A 14 -25.76 -3.15 -6.32
C PRO A 14 -25.42 -3.39 -4.86
N LEU A 15 -25.64 -4.60 -4.37
CA LEU A 15 -25.35 -4.95 -2.98
C LEU A 15 -23.85 -4.80 -2.67
N ILE A 16 -23.00 -5.37 -3.52
CA ILE A 16 -21.53 -5.40 -3.33
C ILE A 16 -20.91 -4.32 -4.18
N ILE A 17 -20.14 -3.43 -3.56
CA ILE A 17 -19.49 -2.29 -4.21
C ILE A 17 -17.96 -2.36 -4.22
N ALA A 18 -17.34 -3.16 -3.32
CA ALA A 18 -15.92 -3.49 -3.36
C ALA A 18 -15.65 -4.83 -2.67
N GLY A 19 -14.58 -5.50 -3.03
CA GLY A 19 -14.27 -6.86 -2.60
C GLY A 19 -15.10 -7.92 -3.36
N PRO A 20 -15.04 -9.18 -2.95
CA PRO A 20 -14.33 -9.68 -1.78
C PRO A 20 -12.81 -9.57 -1.94
N VAL A 21 -12.12 -9.37 -0.83
CA VAL A 21 -10.65 -9.52 -0.76
C VAL A 21 -10.35 -10.60 0.26
N LEU A 22 -9.67 -11.65 -0.17
CA LEU A 22 -9.21 -12.71 0.73
C LEU A 22 -8.04 -12.15 1.55
N ARG A 23 -8.22 -12.10 2.88
CA ARG A 23 -7.27 -11.47 3.80
C ARG A 23 -6.47 -12.51 4.55
N LYS A 24 -6.32 -12.38 5.86
CA LYS A 24 -5.64 -13.37 6.70
C LYS A 24 -6.33 -14.74 6.60
N VAL A 25 -5.58 -15.74 6.17
CA VAL A 25 -6.04 -17.11 6.01
C VAL A 25 -5.12 -18.04 6.79
N THR A 26 -5.73 -18.86 7.67
CA THR A 26 -5.05 -19.89 8.47
C THR A 26 -5.89 -21.15 8.52
N ALA A 27 -5.33 -22.26 9.04
CA ALA A 27 -6.10 -23.48 9.24
C ALA A 27 -7.27 -23.33 10.24
N SER A 28 -7.29 -22.27 11.04
CA SER A 28 -8.33 -22.05 12.06
C SER A 28 -9.27 -20.88 11.75
N GLU A 29 -8.92 -20.02 10.77
CA GLU A 29 -9.70 -18.81 10.47
C GLU A 29 -9.45 -18.33 9.05
N ILE A 30 -10.53 -17.94 8.36
CA ILE A 30 -10.52 -17.34 7.04
C ILE A 30 -11.19 -15.98 7.14
N ASN A 31 -10.50 -14.92 6.72
CA ASN A 31 -11.00 -13.56 6.74
C ASN A 31 -11.25 -13.07 5.33
N ILE A 32 -12.47 -12.59 5.06
CA ILE A 32 -12.88 -12.02 3.77
C ILE A 32 -13.38 -10.60 3.99
N TRP A 33 -12.73 -9.62 3.39
CA TRP A 33 -13.12 -8.22 3.44
C TRP A 33 -14.01 -7.86 2.27
N LEU A 34 -15.11 -7.13 2.53
CA LEU A 34 -15.96 -6.58 1.47
C LEU A 34 -16.75 -5.35 1.94
N VAL A 35 -17.26 -4.58 0.97
CA VAL A 35 -18.08 -3.40 1.20
C VAL A 35 -19.41 -3.53 0.46
N THR A 36 -20.49 -3.25 1.18
CA THR A 36 -21.85 -3.40 0.68
C THR A 36 -22.69 -2.14 0.87
N THR A 37 -23.79 -2.04 0.11
CA THR A 37 -24.72 -0.89 0.21
C THR A 37 -25.78 -1.06 1.29
N LYS A 38 -25.91 -2.28 1.83
CA LYS A 38 -26.84 -2.67 2.91
C LYS A 38 -26.13 -3.66 3.83
N PRO A 39 -26.60 -3.87 5.07
CA PRO A 39 -26.11 -4.96 5.89
C PRO A 39 -26.24 -6.30 5.16
N LEU A 40 -25.21 -7.11 5.25
CA LEU A 40 -25.20 -8.45 4.68
C LEU A 40 -26.09 -9.38 5.51
N LYS A 41 -26.92 -10.15 4.82
CA LYS A 41 -27.70 -11.24 5.38
C LYS A 41 -27.53 -12.48 4.52
N GLY A 42 -27.63 -13.66 5.13
CA GLY A 42 -27.46 -14.92 4.44
C GLY A 42 -26.41 -15.79 5.08
N VAL A 43 -25.69 -16.56 4.28
CA VAL A 43 -24.76 -17.58 4.78
C VAL A 43 -23.46 -17.56 3.99
N VAL A 44 -22.35 -17.72 4.69
CA VAL A 44 -21.05 -18.06 4.09
C VAL A 44 -20.70 -19.50 4.43
N GLU A 45 -20.27 -20.24 3.43
CA GLU A 45 -19.84 -21.63 3.56
C GLU A 45 -18.42 -21.81 3.08
N ILE A 46 -17.64 -22.58 3.85
CA ILE A 46 -16.31 -23.04 3.44
C ILE A 46 -16.40 -24.55 3.23
N MET A 47 -15.99 -25.00 2.06
CA MET A 47 -16.10 -26.40 1.68
C MET A 47 -14.89 -26.89 0.89
N ASN A 48 -14.73 -28.19 0.81
CA ASN A 48 -13.77 -28.80 -0.08
C ASN A 48 -14.21 -28.58 -1.54
N ALA A 49 -13.32 -28.08 -2.39
CA ALA A 49 -13.65 -27.75 -3.76
C ALA A 49 -14.07 -28.97 -4.59
N SER A 50 -13.46 -30.17 -4.33
CA SER A 50 -13.71 -31.39 -5.11
C SER A 50 -14.85 -32.23 -4.58
N THR A 51 -14.97 -32.38 -3.24
CA THR A 51 -15.95 -33.29 -2.62
C THR A 51 -17.21 -32.62 -2.20
N HIS A 52 -17.27 -31.29 -2.18
CA HIS A 52 -18.37 -30.47 -1.68
C HIS A 52 -18.68 -30.65 -0.19
N ASN A 53 -17.80 -31.30 0.56
CA ASN A 53 -17.98 -31.42 2.00
C ASN A 53 -17.83 -30.03 2.65
N VAL A 54 -18.87 -29.58 3.35
CA VAL A 54 -18.89 -28.30 4.06
C VAL A 54 -18.14 -28.46 5.38
N TYR A 55 -17.11 -27.67 5.59
CA TYR A 55 -16.36 -27.59 6.86
C TYR A 55 -17.05 -26.63 7.83
N THR A 56 -17.51 -25.49 7.32
CA THR A 56 -18.16 -24.44 8.12
C THR A 56 -19.27 -23.79 7.31
N SER A 57 -20.41 -23.55 7.99
CA SER A 57 -21.51 -22.73 7.48
C SER A 57 -21.87 -21.73 8.58
N GLN A 58 -21.79 -20.43 8.28
CA GLN A 58 -21.96 -19.36 9.26
C GLN A 58 -22.91 -18.28 8.71
N SER A 59 -23.81 -17.81 9.59
CA SER A 59 -24.71 -16.70 9.27
C SER A 59 -23.94 -15.39 9.11
N LEU A 60 -24.19 -14.65 8.03
CA LEU A 60 -23.60 -13.33 7.78
C LEU A 60 -24.12 -12.28 8.78
N ASP A 61 -25.32 -12.47 9.33
CA ASP A 61 -25.92 -11.57 10.33
C ASP A 61 -25.15 -11.56 11.67
N GLU A 62 -24.39 -12.63 11.95
CA GLU A 62 -23.59 -12.78 13.18
C GLU A 62 -22.19 -12.20 13.06
N LEU A 63 -21.76 -11.87 11.84
CA LEU A 63 -20.43 -11.36 11.57
C LEU A 63 -20.36 -9.84 11.72
N GLN A 64 -19.16 -9.33 12.01
CA GLN A 64 -18.95 -7.92 12.27
C GLN A 64 -19.11 -7.08 11.01
N GLN A 65 -20.03 -6.12 11.06
CA GLN A 65 -20.33 -5.19 9.98
C GLN A 65 -20.36 -3.76 10.53
N LEU A 66 -19.63 -2.85 9.91
CA LEU A 66 -19.57 -1.45 10.30
C LEU A 66 -20.29 -0.57 9.29
N GLN A 67 -21.23 0.22 9.76
CA GLN A 67 -21.87 1.24 8.94
C GLN A 67 -20.96 2.47 8.84
N ILE A 68 -20.45 2.74 7.64
CA ILE A 68 -19.54 3.86 7.37
C ILE A 68 -20.28 5.05 6.77
N GLY A 69 -21.37 4.81 6.11
CA GLY A 69 -22.22 5.80 5.46
C GLY A 69 -23.65 5.35 5.38
N GLN A 70 -24.53 6.18 4.82
CA GLN A 70 -25.96 5.82 4.67
C GLN A 70 -26.15 4.55 3.81
N ARG A 71 -25.24 4.36 2.83
CA ARG A 71 -25.24 3.23 1.88
C ARG A 71 -23.83 2.67 1.72
N ALA A 72 -23.11 2.50 2.83
CA ALA A 72 -21.79 1.89 2.87
C ALA A 72 -21.61 1.12 4.18
N TRP A 73 -21.39 -0.18 4.06
CA TRP A 73 -21.12 -1.10 5.16
C TRP A 73 -19.82 -1.85 4.87
N VAL A 74 -18.87 -1.81 5.78
CA VAL A 74 -17.63 -2.57 5.69
C VAL A 74 -17.74 -3.80 6.56
N SER A 75 -17.41 -4.95 6.00
CA SER A 75 -17.42 -6.23 6.71
C SER A 75 -16.08 -6.92 6.59
N LEU A 76 -15.60 -7.48 7.69
CA LEU A 76 -14.56 -8.49 7.71
C LEU A 76 -15.20 -9.78 8.19
N LEU A 77 -15.48 -10.69 7.26
CA LEU A 77 -16.08 -11.98 7.56
C LEU A 77 -15.00 -12.89 8.14
N ALA A 78 -14.91 -12.98 9.47
CA ALA A 78 -13.99 -13.83 10.20
C ALA A 78 -14.64 -15.21 10.43
N ILE A 79 -14.37 -16.16 9.55
CA ILE A 79 -14.98 -17.48 9.52
C ILE A 79 -14.06 -18.45 10.24
N LYS A 80 -14.46 -18.88 11.42
CA LYS A 80 -13.68 -19.83 12.26
C LYS A 80 -14.05 -21.27 11.94
N GLY A 81 -13.05 -22.16 11.93
CA GLY A 81 -13.22 -23.57 11.63
C GLY A 81 -11.95 -24.37 11.86
N ASP A 82 -11.96 -25.60 11.39
CA ASP A 82 -10.78 -26.47 11.31
C ASP A 82 -10.64 -26.88 9.83
N TYR A 83 -9.72 -26.21 9.16
CA TYR A 83 -9.58 -26.28 7.71
C TYR A 83 -8.33 -27.06 7.30
N PRO A 84 -8.45 -27.97 6.34
CA PRO A 84 -7.27 -28.67 5.81
C PRO A 84 -6.37 -27.70 5.06
N THR A 85 -5.06 -27.89 5.22
CA THR A 85 -4.03 -27.17 4.47
C THR A 85 -3.62 -27.93 3.22
N HIS A 86 -3.05 -27.23 2.24
CA HIS A 86 -2.54 -27.79 0.97
C HIS A 86 -3.60 -28.55 0.15
N GLN A 87 -4.86 -28.19 0.31
CA GLN A 87 -5.97 -28.75 -0.46
C GLN A 87 -6.82 -27.62 -1.03
N PRO A 88 -7.41 -27.79 -2.23
CA PRO A 88 -8.37 -26.85 -2.78
C PRO A 88 -9.59 -26.72 -1.91
N LEU A 89 -9.81 -25.52 -1.42
CA LEU A 89 -11.01 -25.09 -0.71
C LEU A 89 -11.81 -24.14 -1.58
N ARG A 90 -13.09 -24.01 -1.29
CA ARG A 90 -13.98 -23.05 -1.93
C ARG A 90 -14.78 -22.32 -0.87
N TYR A 91 -14.84 -20.99 -0.98
CA TYR A 91 -15.83 -20.24 -0.22
C TYR A 91 -16.99 -19.81 -1.10
N GLN A 92 -18.19 -19.92 -0.54
CA GLN A 92 -19.44 -19.55 -1.17
C GLN A 92 -20.18 -18.58 -0.27
N ILE A 93 -20.61 -17.45 -0.80
CA ILE A 93 -21.37 -16.44 -0.07
C ILE A 93 -22.75 -16.33 -0.72
N GLN A 94 -23.76 -16.85 -0.03
CA GLN A 94 -25.16 -16.69 -0.40
C GLN A 94 -25.71 -15.47 0.35
N THR A 95 -26.01 -14.41 -0.37
CA THR A 95 -26.57 -13.18 0.19
C THR A 95 -28.08 -13.13 0.02
N GLN A 96 -28.71 -12.11 0.61
CA GLN A 96 -30.13 -11.83 0.41
C GLN A 96 -30.54 -11.50 -1.03
N ASP A 97 -29.56 -11.04 -1.85
CA ASP A 97 -29.82 -10.62 -3.24
C ASP A 97 -29.34 -11.66 -4.27
N GLY A 98 -28.72 -12.78 -3.84
CA GLY A 98 -28.24 -13.88 -4.68
C GLY A 98 -26.85 -14.39 -4.28
N LEU A 99 -26.33 -15.34 -5.06
CA LEU A 99 -25.01 -15.89 -4.86
C LEU A 99 -23.94 -14.86 -5.29
N LEU A 100 -22.83 -14.76 -4.54
CA LEU A 100 -21.73 -13.83 -4.82
C LEU A 100 -21.27 -13.90 -6.30
N THR A 101 -21.11 -15.11 -6.83
CA THR A 101 -20.65 -15.34 -8.20
C THR A 101 -21.73 -15.04 -9.26
N GLU A 102 -22.99 -14.97 -8.89
CA GLU A 102 -24.06 -14.47 -9.75
C GLU A 102 -24.12 -12.95 -9.77
N LEU A 103 -23.87 -12.31 -8.60
CA LEU A 103 -23.81 -10.86 -8.46
C LEU A 103 -22.55 -10.27 -9.11
N LEU A 104 -21.43 -10.99 -9.06
CA LEU A 104 -20.13 -10.60 -9.60
C LEU A 104 -19.53 -11.74 -10.45
N PRO A 105 -20.08 -12.02 -11.65
CA PRO A 105 -19.67 -13.19 -12.45
C PRO A 105 -18.22 -13.14 -12.94
N HIS A 106 -17.62 -11.94 -13.05
CA HIS A 106 -16.23 -11.77 -13.44
C HIS A 106 -15.21 -12.28 -12.40
N LEU A 107 -15.64 -12.61 -11.18
CA LEU A 107 -14.76 -13.16 -10.15
C LEU A 107 -14.39 -14.62 -10.41
N SER A 108 -15.13 -15.37 -11.20
CA SER A 108 -14.87 -16.78 -11.46
C SER A 108 -13.68 -16.97 -12.41
N TYR A 109 -12.80 -17.92 -12.10
CA TYR A 109 -11.83 -18.45 -13.06
C TYR A 109 -12.47 -19.66 -13.76
N GLU A 110 -12.45 -19.67 -15.10
CA GLU A 110 -13.02 -20.77 -15.91
C GLU A 110 -12.30 -22.13 -15.70
N GLN A 111 -11.09 -22.09 -15.16
CA GLN A 111 -10.27 -23.27 -14.91
C GLN A 111 -10.50 -23.89 -13.53
N ASP A 112 -11.25 -23.23 -12.65
CA ASP A 112 -11.63 -23.78 -11.37
C ASP A 112 -12.57 -24.98 -11.57
N GLN A 113 -12.59 -25.91 -10.61
CA GLN A 113 -13.39 -27.15 -10.76
C GLN A 113 -14.88 -26.86 -10.85
N HIS A 114 -15.33 -25.79 -10.18
CA HIS A 114 -16.72 -25.39 -10.15
C HIS A 114 -16.87 -23.86 -10.31
N PRO A 115 -16.49 -23.34 -11.49
CA PRO A 115 -16.67 -21.93 -11.78
C PRO A 115 -18.13 -21.54 -11.55
N HIS A 116 -18.36 -20.33 -11.06
CA HIS A 116 -19.67 -19.79 -10.72
C HIS A 116 -20.40 -20.37 -9.48
N GLN A 117 -19.84 -21.39 -8.79
CA GLN A 117 -20.44 -21.92 -7.55
C GLN A 117 -19.75 -21.43 -6.28
N GLY A 118 -18.73 -20.61 -6.40
CA GLY A 118 -17.91 -20.07 -5.32
C GLY A 118 -16.49 -19.82 -5.81
N LEU A 119 -15.62 -19.37 -4.93
CA LEU A 119 -14.26 -18.94 -5.28
C LEU A 119 -13.25 -19.88 -4.62
N GLU A 120 -12.35 -20.44 -5.45
CA GLU A 120 -11.41 -21.47 -5.00
C GLU A 120 -10.08 -20.86 -4.53
N PHE A 121 -9.53 -21.42 -3.45
CA PHE A 121 -8.25 -21.02 -2.86
C PHE A 121 -7.60 -22.18 -2.13
N VAL A 122 -6.36 -22.00 -1.68
CA VAL A 122 -5.64 -22.97 -0.85
C VAL A 122 -5.14 -22.27 0.42
N ILE A 123 -5.20 -22.98 1.54
CA ILE A 123 -4.53 -22.57 2.76
C ILE A 123 -3.13 -23.16 2.75
N SER A 124 -2.10 -22.32 2.68
CA SER A 124 -0.70 -22.73 2.78
C SER A 124 -0.12 -22.36 4.13
N GLU A 125 0.51 -23.35 4.80
CA GLU A 125 1.35 -23.10 5.97
C GLU A 125 2.77 -22.70 5.59
N LYS A 126 3.04 -22.67 4.28
CA LYS A 126 4.31 -22.27 3.70
C LYS A 126 4.18 -20.90 3.01
N ALA A 127 5.29 -20.21 2.90
CA ALA A 127 5.45 -19.03 2.07
C ALA A 127 6.49 -19.33 0.98
N ASP A 128 6.24 -20.40 0.21
CA ASP A 128 7.18 -20.90 -0.81
C ASP A 128 6.99 -20.19 -2.15
N TYR A 129 5.80 -19.70 -2.46
CA TYR A 129 5.50 -18.91 -3.64
C TYR A 129 4.79 -17.61 -3.28
N VAL A 130 5.52 -16.50 -3.33
CA VAL A 130 5.04 -15.19 -2.92
C VAL A 130 5.06 -14.22 -4.11
N LEU A 131 3.93 -13.55 -4.35
CA LEU A 131 3.88 -12.34 -5.17
C LEU A 131 4.08 -11.11 -4.28
N HIS A 132 4.82 -10.11 -4.76
CA HIS A 132 5.02 -8.90 -3.98
C HIS A 132 5.23 -7.66 -4.86
N GLY A 133 4.77 -6.49 -4.36
CA GLY A 133 4.98 -5.21 -5.01
C GLY A 133 4.44 -4.04 -4.18
N SER A 134 4.66 -2.81 -4.68
CA SER A 134 4.22 -1.57 -4.07
C SER A 134 3.93 -0.48 -5.11
N CYS A 135 3.55 0.71 -4.69
CA CYS A 135 3.48 1.91 -5.53
C CYS A 135 2.55 1.72 -6.75
N ARG A 136 1.25 1.66 -6.45
CA ARG A 136 0.20 1.51 -7.46
C ARG A 136 -0.52 2.83 -7.70
N ASN A 137 0.09 3.71 -8.55
CA ASN A 137 -0.49 5.00 -8.91
C ASN A 137 -1.51 4.86 -10.06
N PRO A 138 -2.82 5.11 -9.84
CA PRO A 138 -3.86 4.84 -10.83
C PRO A 138 -3.69 5.59 -12.15
N HIS A 139 -3.16 6.80 -12.13
CA HIS A 139 -3.01 7.66 -13.31
C HIS A 139 -1.61 7.67 -13.91
N HIS A 140 -0.68 6.83 -13.42
CA HIS A 140 0.60 6.63 -14.10
C HIS A 140 0.38 6.04 -15.50
N PHE A 141 1.22 6.40 -16.46
CA PHE A 141 1.07 6.00 -17.87
C PHE A 141 1.30 4.51 -18.15
N SER A 142 2.00 3.79 -17.24
CA SER A 142 2.22 2.34 -17.39
C SER A 142 0.95 1.54 -17.10
N GLU A 143 0.90 0.31 -17.59
CA GLU A 143 -0.20 -0.61 -17.28
C GLU A 143 -0.09 -1.16 -15.85
N ASP A 144 -1.21 -1.65 -15.32
CA ASP A 144 -1.33 -2.19 -13.96
C ASP A 144 -0.91 -3.66 -13.92
N THR A 145 0.17 -3.98 -13.23
CA THR A 145 0.70 -5.36 -13.19
C THR A 145 -0.12 -6.32 -12.35
N LEU A 146 -1.07 -5.85 -11.53
CA LEU A 146 -2.05 -6.76 -10.91
C LEU A 146 -2.97 -7.41 -11.95
N VAL A 147 -3.18 -6.76 -13.10
CA VAL A 147 -3.92 -7.35 -14.24
C VAL A 147 -3.14 -8.52 -14.82
N THR A 148 -1.84 -8.36 -15.04
CA THR A 148 -0.97 -9.42 -15.56
C THR A 148 -0.81 -10.56 -14.54
N ALA A 149 -0.75 -10.22 -13.24
CA ALA A 149 -0.74 -11.21 -12.16
C ALA A 149 -2.03 -12.05 -12.15
N ASP A 150 -3.21 -11.42 -12.33
CA ASP A 150 -4.48 -12.13 -12.46
C ASP A 150 -4.49 -13.07 -13.67
N GLU A 151 -3.99 -12.64 -14.83
CA GLU A 151 -3.89 -13.47 -16.02
C GLU A 151 -2.98 -14.68 -15.81
N LYS A 152 -1.87 -14.50 -15.11
CA LYS A 152 -0.99 -15.59 -14.72
C LYS A 152 -1.69 -16.56 -13.76
N VAL A 153 -2.32 -16.05 -12.70
CA VAL A 153 -3.08 -16.89 -11.76
C VAL A 153 -4.22 -17.64 -12.45
N ALA A 154 -4.90 -17.01 -13.41
CA ALA A 154 -5.92 -17.63 -14.21
C ALA A 154 -5.41 -18.80 -15.08
N SER A 155 -4.12 -18.84 -15.39
CA SER A 155 -3.50 -19.94 -16.13
C SER A 155 -3.08 -21.13 -15.26
N LEU A 156 -3.08 -20.98 -13.93
CA LEU A 156 -2.62 -21.96 -12.97
C LEU A 156 -3.79 -22.72 -12.33
N ARG A 157 -3.58 -24.00 -12.05
CA ARG A 157 -4.50 -24.74 -11.18
C ARG A 157 -4.47 -24.14 -9.78
N VAL A 158 -5.53 -24.30 -9.03
CA VAL A 158 -5.67 -23.70 -7.70
C VAL A 158 -4.52 -24.08 -6.74
N ASP A 159 -4.00 -25.31 -6.83
CA ASP A 159 -2.89 -25.81 -6.02
C ASP A 159 -1.47 -25.34 -6.50
N GLU A 160 -1.40 -24.67 -7.64
CA GLU A 160 -0.17 -24.10 -8.21
C GLU A 160 -0.10 -22.57 -8.05
N ARG A 161 -1.20 -21.95 -7.58
CA ARG A 161 -1.31 -20.50 -7.37
C ARG A 161 -0.37 -20.02 -6.25
N PRO A 162 -0.02 -18.71 -6.25
CA PRO A 162 0.76 -18.13 -5.15
C PRO A 162 0.11 -18.36 -3.78
N ASP A 163 0.94 -18.64 -2.76
CA ASP A 163 0.48 -18.78 -1.37
C ASP A 163 -0.07 -17.47 -0.82
N MET A 164 0.49 -16.33 -1.28
CA MET A 164 0.07 -14.99 -0.88
C MET A 164 0.54 -13.90 -1.86
N LEU A 165 -0.17 -12.78 -1.81
CA LEU A 165 0.22 -11.50 -2.38
C LEU A 165 0.55 -10.53 -1.25
N ILE A 166 1.74 -9.92 -1.30
CA ILE A 166 2.17 -8.90 -0.35
C ILE A 166 2.26 -7.54 -1.06
N MET A 167 1.50 -6.57 -0.59
CA MET A 167 1.49 -5.21 -1.10
C MET A 167 2.13 -4.29 -0.07
N SER A 168 3.39 -3.90 -0.31
CA SER A 168 4.28 -3.30 0.69
C SER A 168 4.33 -1.77 0.64
N GLY A 169 3.18 -1.11 0.44
CA GLY A 169 3.01 0.35 0.49
C GLY A 169 2.37 0.94 -0.76
N ASP A 170 1.86 2.16 -0.63
CA ASP A 170 1.29 3.01 -1.67
C ASP A 170 0.19 2.33 -2.50
N GLN A 171 -0.81 1.83 -1.80
CA GLN A 171 -1.97 1.27 -2.46
C GLN A 171 -2.93 2.34 -2.96
N ILE A 172 -2.86 3.52 -2.37
CA ILE A 172 -3.43 4.78 -2.85
C ILE A 172 -2.35 5.86 -2.80
N TYR A 173 -2.54 6.91 -3.57
CA TYR A 173 -1.77 8.14 -3.54
C TYR A 173 -2.69 9.25 -3.03
N ALA A 174 -2.80 9.36 -1.69
CA ALA A 174 -3.72 10.32 -1.06
C ALA A 174 -3.31 11.78 -1.30
N ASP A 175 -2.05 12.01 -1.54
CA ASP A 175 -1.44 13.31 -1.82
C ASP A 175 -1.40 13.67 -3.31
N HIS A 176 -1.34 12.68 -4.20
CA HIS A 176 -1.25 12.87 -5.63
C HIS A 176 -2.42 12.19 -6.35
N VAL A 177 -3.55 12.88 -6.45
CA VAL A 177 -4.79 12.35 -7.03
C VAL A 177 -5.07 12.98 -8.39
N ALA A 178 -5.36 12.16 -9.38
CA ALA A 178 -5.83 12.65 -10.69
C ALA A 178 -7.15 13.42 -10.56
N GLY A 179 -7.32 14.49 -11.32
CA GLY A 179 -8.58 15.26 -11.34
C GLY A 179 -9.81 14.40 -11.66
N PRO A 180 -9.79 13.48 -12.65
CA PRO A 180 -10.89 12.54 -12.90
C PRO A 180 -11.20 11.63 -11.72
N THR A 181 -10.18 11.15 -10.98
CA THR A 181 -10.37 10.35 -9.78
C THR A 181 -10.96 11.17 -8.64
N LEU A 182 -10.51 12.41 -8.46
CA LEU A 182 -11.07 13.33 -7.46
C LEU A 182 -12.55 13.63 -7.74
N ASP A 183 -12.92 13.79 -9.02
CA ASP A 183 -14.31 13.94 -9.45
C ASP A 183 -15.14 12.68 -9.16
N ALA A 184 -14.56 11.48 -9.36
CA ALA A 184 -15.17 10.21 -9.02
C ALA A 184 -15.38 10.09 -7.50
N ILE A 185 -14.38 10.41 -6.71
CA ILE A 185 -14.43 10.43 -5.23
C ILE A 185 -15.59 11.30 -4.74
N GLU A 186 -15.69 12.54 -5.20
CA GLU A 186 -16.79 13.43 -4.82
C GLU A 186 -18.16 12.84 -5.12
N GLN A 187 -18.31 12.18 -6.28
CA GLN A 187 -19.56 11.52 -6.65
C GLN A 187 -19.86 10.30 -5.77
N VAL A 188 -18.84 9.47 -5.46
CA VAL A 188 -18.96 8.28 -4.59
C VAL A 188 -19.31 8.70 -3.16
N VAL A 189 -18.66 9.72 -2.60
CA VAL A 189 -18.98 10.26 -1.27
C VAL A 189 -20.47 10.62 -1.17
N LYS A 190 -20.99 11.32 -2.17
CA LYS A 190 -22.42 11.69 -2.24
C LYS A 190 -23.33 10.47 -2.48
N LEU A 191 -22.92 9.55 -3.36
CA LEU A 191 -23.70 8.34 -3.70
C LEU A 191 -23.89 7.44 -2.51
N LEU A 192 -22.85 7.25 -1.71
CA LEU A 192 -22.86 6.36 -0.54
C LEU A 192 -23.34 7.07 0.73
N GLY A 193 -23.47 8.40 0.70
CA GLY A 193 -23.83 9.18 1.88
C GLY A 193 -22.80 9.04 2.98
N LEU A 194 -21.52 9.14 2.63
CA LEU A 194 -20.40 9.13 3.58
C LEU A 194 -20.43 10.39 4.46
N PRO A 195 -19.84 10.35 5.68
CA PRO A 195 -19.96 11.45 6.63
C PRO A 195 -19.30 12.74 6.13
N ASP A 196 -19.97 13.86 6.37
CA ASP A 196 -19.39 15.20 6.22
C ASP A 196 -18.52 15.53 7.45
N GLU A 197 -17.46 16.28 7.24
CA GLU A 197 -16.53 16.70 8.29
C GLU A 197 -16.47 18.22 8.41
N GLN A 198 -16.21 18.70 9.64
CA GLN A 198 -15.85 20.10 9.91
C GLN A 198 -14.36 20.18 10.23
N PHE A 199 -13.72 21.24 9.78
CA PHE A 199 -12.27 21.43 9.89
C PHE A 199 -11.95 22.60 10.79
N GLU A 200 -11.05 22.40 11.74
CA GLU A 200 -10.51 23.43 12.60
C GLU A 200 -9.16 23.91 12.09
N GLN A 201 -8.84 25.18 12.26
CA GLN A 201 -7.59 25.82 11.78
C GLN A 201 -7.35 25.62 10.28
N ALA A 202 -8.43 25.55 9.50
CA ALA A 202 -8.40 25.36 8.06
C ALA A 202 -8.94 26.60 7.33
N PRO A 203 -8.52 26.87 6.08
CA PRO A 203 -9.11 27.94 5.25
C PRO A 203 -10.52 27.61 4.77
N ILE A 204 -10.98 26.38 4.94
CA ILE A 204 -12.31 25.86 4.61
C ILE A 204 -13.00 25.35 5.86
N ALA A 205 -14.31 25.59 6.00
CA ALA A 205 -15.04 25.23 7.20
C ALA A 205 -15.39 23.72 7.28
N ASP A 206 -15.71 23.11 6.15
CA ASP A 206 -16.21 21.74 6.08
C ASP A 206 -16.01 21.13 4.68
N THR A 207 -16.33 19.84 4.52
CA THR A 207 -16.26 19.12 3.24
C THR A 207 -17.18 19.69 2.17
N LYS A 208 -18.33 20.27 2.54
CA LYS A 208 -19.24 20.92 1.59
C LYS A 208 -18.67 22.22 1.04
N ALA A 209 -17.97 22.97 1.90
CA ALA A 209 -17.23 24.17 1.49
C ALA A 209 -16.06 23.83 0.58
N LEU A 210 -15.34 22.74 0.86
CA LEU A 210 -14.25 22.22 0.03
C LEU A 210 -14.74 21.94 -1.41
N TYR A 211 -15.82 21.17 -1.57
CA TYR A 211 -16.32 20.78 -2.90
C TYR A 211 -16.91 21.95 -3.71
N LYS A 212 -17.23 23.05 -3.04
CA LYS A 212 -17.66 24.30 -3.70
C LYS A 212 -16.54 25.31 -3.88
N HIS A 213 -15.34 25.05 -3.35
CA HIS A 213 -14.24 25.98 -3.43
C HIS A 213 -13.67 26.06 -4.84
N PRO A 214 -13.30 27.27 -5.34
CA PRO A 214 -12.71 27.44 -6.68
C PRO A 214 -11.41 26.67 -6.88
N ASP A 215 -10.65 26.42 -5.83
CA ASP A 215 -9.39 25.67 -5.82
C ASP A 215 -9.58 24.21 -5.39
N CYS A 216 -10.81 23.65 -5.47
CA CYS A 216 -11.09 22.25 -5.14
C CYS A 216 -10.35 21.25 -6.05
N TYR A 217 -10.10 21.63 -7.30
CA TYR A 217 -9.35 20.84 -8.28
C TYR A 217 -8.10 21.59 -8.71
N TYR A 218 -6.95 20.93 -8.67
CA TYR A 218 -5.63 21.44 -9.05
C TYR A 218 -5.25 22.75 -8.32
N GLY A 219 -5.69 22.88 -7.06
CA GLY A 219 -5.43 24.05 -6.23
C GLY A 219 -5.54 23.80 -4.76
N ARG A 220 -5.73 22.54 -4.33
CA ARG A 220 -5.86 22.18 -2.90
C ARG A 220 -4.59 22.45 -2.11
N ASP A 221 -3.43 22.48 -2.76
CA ASP A 221 -2.16 22.92 -2.16
C ASP A 221 -2.29 24.26 -1.42
N LYS A 222 -3.13 25.18 -1.92
CA LYS A 222 -3.41 26.49 -1.28
C LYS A 222 -4.33 26.38 -0.07
N LEU A 223 -5.05 25.28 0.06
CA LEU A 223 -5.99 25.01 1.15
C LEU A 223 -5.35 24.16 2.24
N LEU A 224 -4.18 23.57 1.99
CA LEU A 224 -3.45 22.74 2.95
C LEU A 224 -2.77 23.61 4.00
N PRO A 225 -2.49 23.05 5.20
CA PRO A 225 -1.92 23.81 6.28
C PRO A 225 -0.45 24.18 6.02
N HIS A 226 -0.09 25.39 6.47
CA HIS A 226 1.26 25.92 6.42
C HIS A 226 1.72 26.22 7.85
N TYR A 227 3.02 26.09 8.11
CA TYR A 227 3.60 26.56 9.36
C TYR A 227 4.50 27.76 9.11
N VAL A 228 4.60 28.65 10.11
CA VAL A 228 5.50 29.80 10.07
C VAL A 228 6.74 29.45 10.90
N ASP A 229 7.88 29.32 10.25
CA ASP A 229 9.16 29.14 10.94
C ASP A 229 9.65 30.52 11.45
N ASP A 230 9.43 30.80 12.74
CA ASP A 230 9.80 32.06 13.38
C ASP A 230 11.33 32.32 13.43
N GLY A 231 12.14 31.37 13.03
CA GLY A 231 13.60 31.42 13.10
C GLY A 231 14.34 31.75 11.79
N SER A 232 13.67 31.70 10.66
CA SER A 232 14.29 31.88 9.34
C SER A 232 14.42 33.35 8.96
N LEU A 233 15.59 33.75 8.40
CA LEU A 233 15.81 35.10 7.82
C LEU A 233 14.84 35.39 6.68
N LEU A 234 14.36 34.39 5.95
CA LEU A 234 13.39 34.50 4.86
C LEU A 234 11.99 34.79 5.40
N THR A 235 11.57 34.22 6.51
CA THR A 235 10.29 34.51 7.18
C THR A 235 10.25 35.92 7.75
N LYS A 236 11.38 36.45 8.20
CA LYS A 236 11.50 37.86 8.64
C LYS A 236 11.39 38.86 7.48
N LEU A 237 11.79 38.46 6.27
CA LEU A 237 11.70 39.27 5.05
C LEU A 237 10.35 39.13 4.33
N PHE A 238 9.69 37.99 4.50
CA PHE A 238 8.39 37.65 3.86
C PHE A 238 7.41 37.02 4.85
N PRO A 239 6.86 37.77 5.82
CA PRO A 239 6.07 37.24 6.93
C PRO A 239 4.73 36.55 6.54
N HIS A 240 4.35 36.57 5.27
CA HIS A 240 3.12 35.96 4.75
C HIS A 240 3.33 34.68 3.94
N ARG A 241 4.56 34.16 3.84
CA ARG A 241 4.83 32.87 3.21
C ARG A 241 5.20 31.83 4.27
N GLY A 242 4.16 31.14 4.79
CA GLY A 242 4.37 29.92 5.55
C GLY A 242 5.01 28.82 4.71
N THR A 243 5.74 27.92 5.32
CA THR A 243 6.23 26.70 4.65
C THR A 243 5.09 25.67 4.64
N PRO A 244 4.76 25.04 3.50
CA PRO A 244 3.76 23.98 3.47
C PRO A 244 4.14 22.85 4.41
N ILE A 245 3.17 22.32 5.16
CA ILE A 245 3.36 21.10 5.97
C ILE A 245 3.37 19.89 5.03
N PHE A 246 2.41 19.84 4.11
CA PHE A 246 2.36 18.83 3.06
C PHE A 246 3.15 19.37 1.86
N SER A 247 4.35 18.80 1.64
CA SER A 247 5.36 19.34 0.73
C SER A 247 5.51 18.56 -0.58
N ALA A 248 4.64 17.56 -0.82
CA ALA A 248 4.61 16.83 -2.08
C ALA A 248 4.60 17.77 -3.29
N LYS A 249 5.36 17.43 -4.32
CA LYS A 249 5.47 18.28 -5.53
C LYS A 249 4.16 18.37 -6.32
N GLU A 250 3.27 17.42 -6.12
CA GLU A 250 2.05 17.19 -6.90
C GLU A 250 0.82 17.09 -5.99
N CYS A 251 0.80 17.90 -4.89
CA CYS A 251 -0.27 17.89 -3.89
C CYS A 251 -1.49 18.78 -4.25
N GLU A 252 -1.60 19.22 -5.50
CA GLU A 252 -2.68 20.09 -5.94
C GLU A 252 -4.08 19.46 -5.84
N ASN A 253 -4.15 18.14 -5.70
CA ASN A 253 -5.38 17.38 -5.50
C ASN A 253 -5.36 16.50 -4.25
N HIS A 254 -4.58 16.85 -3.24
CA HIS A 254 -4.47 16.08 -1.98
C HIS A 254 -5.83 15.79 -1.35
N LEU A 255 -6.05 14.55 -0.89
CA LEU A 255 -7.26 14.18 -0.14
C LEU A 255 -7.25 14.82 1.26
N VAL A 256 -8.41 15.15 1.76
CA VAL A 256 -8.55 15.90 3.01
C VAL A 256 -9.41 15.14 4.03
N SER A 257 -10.54 14.59 3.59
CA SER A 257 -11.50 13.97 4.48
C SER A 257 -11.36 12.43 4.53
N PHE A 258 -11.82 11.84 5.63
CA PHE A 258 -11.95 10.39 5.75
C PHE A 258 -12.79 9.80 4.61
N ALA A 259 -13.91 10.46 4.27
CA ALA A 259 -14.79 10.03 3.20
C ALA A 259 -14.08 9.97 1.84
N GLU A 260 -13.18 10.92 1.56
CA GLU A 260 -12.38 10.91 0.32
C GLU A 260 -11.37 9.78 0.31
N CYS A 261 -10.62 9.58 1.39
CA CYS A 261 -9.64 8.49 1.49
C CYS A 261 -10.31 7.11 1.37
N PHE A 262 -11.45 6.91 2.04
CA PHE A 262 -12.21 5.67 1.95
C PHE A 262 -12.76 5.44 0.53
N ALA A 263 -13.34 6.46 -0.10
CA ALA A 263 -13.84 6.36 -1.48
C ALA A 263 -12.70 6.03 -2.47
N MET A 264 -11.50 6.58 -2.25
CA MET A 264 -10.31 6.26 -3.07
C MET A 264 -9.99 4.77 -3.02
N TYR A 265 -9.96 4.14 -1.81
CA TYR A 265 -9.75 2.69 -1.69
C TYR A 265 -10.79 1.87 -2.46
N LEU A 266 -12.07 2.25 -2.38
CA LEU A 266 -13.12 1.55 -3.11
C LEU A 266 -12.92 1.62 -4.62
N LEU A 267 -12.52 2.79 -5.12
CA LEU A 267 -12.31 3.05 -6.55
C LEU A 267 -11.07 2.35 -7.12
N VAL A 268 -10.03 2.10 -6.30
CA VAL A 268 -8.83 1.41 -6.80
C VAL A 268 -8.91 -0.11 -6.73
N TRP A 269 -9.92 -0.67 -6.06
CA TRP A 269 -10.05 -2.13 -5.91
C TRP A 269 -11.28 -2.75 -6.59
N SER A 270 -12.22 -1.94 -7.09
CA SER A 270 -13.44 -2.45 -7.70
C SER A 270 -13.90 -1.61 -8.89
N PRO A 271 -14.38 -2.22 -9.98
CA PRO A 271 -14.99 -1.50 -11.09
C PRO A 271 -16.39 -0.96 -10.78
N THR A 272 -17.09 -1.55 -9.80
CA THR A 272 -18.54 -1.37 -9.59
C THR A 272 -18.95 0.09 -9.44
N LEU A 273 -18.21 0.87 -8.65
CA LEU A 273 -18.55 2.28 -8.43
C LEU A 273 -18.28 3.15 -9.67
N TRP A 274 -17.33 2.77 -10.51
CA TRP A 274 -17.03 3.47 -11.76
C TRP A 274 -18.17 3.40 -12.77
N ASP A 275 -18.99 2.35 -12.73
CA ASP A 275 -20.15 2.19 -13.60
C ASP A 275 -21.36 3.00 -13.11
N LEU A 276 -21.35 3.43 -11.84
CA LEU A 276 -22.45 4.18 -11.21
C LEU A 276 -22.28 5.71 -11.27
N ILE A 277 -21.08 6.20 -11.65
CA ILE A 277 -20.74 7.61 -11.66
C ILE A 277 -20.60 8.17 -13.08
N LYS A 278 -20.62 9.48 -13.21
CA LYS A 278 -20.48 10.20 -14.48
C LYS A 278 -19.01 10.62 -14.66
N ARG A 279 -18.22 9.80 -15.37
CA ARG A 279 -16.79 10.04 -15.59
C ARG A 279 -16.44 11.28 -16.43
N ASP A 280 -17.42 11.97 -16.99
CA ASP A 280 -17.28 13.17 -17.84
C ASP A 280 -17.98 14.40 -17.26
N ARG A 281 -18.26 14.40 -15.95
CA ARG A 281 -19.00 15.48 -15.27
C ARG A 281 -18.34 16.84 -15.48
N LEU A 282 -17.04 16.96 -15.23
CA LEU A 282 -16.30 18.23 -15.40
C LEU A 282 -16.21 18.70 -16.84
N LEU A 283 -16.14 17.80 -17.81
CA LEU A 283 -16.23 18.16 -19.24
C LEU A 283 -17.59 18.81 -19.55
N LYS A 284 -18.67 18.25 -19.04
CA LYS A 284 -20.04 18.77 -19.24
C LYS A 284 -20.28 20.14 -18.60
N THR A 285 -19.56 20.46 -17.53
CA THR A 285 -19.58 21.78 -16.87
C THR A 285 -18.54 22.75 -17.43
N ALA A 286 -17.92 22.45 -18.59
CA ALA A 286 -16.84 23.23 -19.17
C ALA A 286 -15.71 23.53 -18.14
N PHE A 287 -15.38 22.56 -17.30
CA PHE A 287 -14.38 22.67 -16.23
C PHE A 287 -14.63 23.80 -15.21
N THR A 288 -15.89 24.13 -14.97
CA THR A 288 -16.26 25.19 -14.01
C THR A 288 -16.56 24.59 -12.65
N VAL A 289 -15.81 24.99 -11.62
CA VAL A 289 -15.95 24.58 -10.22
C VAL A 289 -15.94 25.81 -9.32
N GLY A 290 -16.90 25.93 -8.39
CA GLY A 290 -16.97 27.07 -7.49
C GLY A 290 -17.10 28.43 -8.21
N GLY A 291 -17.68 28.43 -9.40
CA GLY A 291 -17.81 29.64 -10.22
C GLY A 291 -16.53 30.07 -10.97
N LYS A 292 -15.46 29.28 -10.87
CA LYS A 292 -14.19 29.53 -11.59
C LYS A 292 -13.94 28.42 -12.60
N THR A 293 -13.58 28.77 -13.81
CA THR A 293 -13.15 27.81 -14.84
C THR A 293 -11.67 27.49 -14.64
N LEU A 294 -11.31 26.21 -14.69
CA LEU A 294 -9.92 25.76 -14.59
C LEU A 294 -9.06 26.38 -15.72
N GLU A 295 -7.82 26.68 -15.41
CA GLU A 295 -6.84 27.14 -16.39
C GLU A 295 -6.62 26.11 -17.51
N PRO A 296 -6.29 26.53 -18.74
CA PRO A 296 -6.12 25.60 -19.86
C PRO A 296 -5.13 24.46 -19.62
N LYS A 297 -4.05 24.71 -18.87
CA LYS A 297 -3.08 23.68 -18.49
C LYS A 297 -3.71 22.55 -17.68
N TRP A 298 -4.57 22.90 -16.71
CA TRP A 298 -5.25 21.93 -15.85
C TRP A 298 -6.38 21.19 -16.59
N GLN A 299 -7.02 21.86 -17.54
CA GLN A 299 -7.98 21.21 -18.43
C GLN A 299 -7.30 20.16 -19.32
N GLN A 300 -6.08 20.46 -19.82
CA GLN A 300 -5.31 19.50 -20.61
C GLN A 300 -4.83 18.33 -19.74
N GLN A 301 -4.25 18.63 -18.58
CA GLN A 301 -3.82 17.61 -17.62
C GLN A 301 -4.97 16.66 -17.25
N TRP A 302 -6.15 17.20 -16.95
CA TRP A 302 -7.33 16.39 -16.66
C TRP A 302 -7.71 15.44 -17.82
N ARG A 303 -7.56 15.89 -19.07
CA ARG A 303 -7.82 15.02 -20.22
C ARG A 303 -6.78 13.90 -20.35
N ASP A 304 -5.52 14.22 -20.12
CA ASP A 304 -4.43 13.26 -20.17
C ASP A 304 -4.56 12.22 -19.05
N GLU A 305 -4.82 12.66 -17.83
CA GLU A 305 -5.11 11.80 -16.68
C GLU A 305 -6.34 10.92 -16.91
N LYS A 306 -7.39 11.46 -17.56
CA LYS A 306 -8.60 10.69 -17.85
C LYS A 306 -8.32 9.46 -18.72
N VAL A 307 -7.43 9.57 -19.71
CA VAL A 307 -7.03 8.44 -20.53
C VAL A 307 -6.41 7.34 -19.67
N GLN A 308 -5.53 7.72 -18.74
CA GLN A 308 -4.86 6.78 -17.84
C GLN A 308 -5.85 6.13 -16.85
N ILE A 309 -6.77 6.92 -16.31
CA ILE A 309 -7.81 6.40 -15.42
C ILE A 309 -8.79 5.47 -16.15
N ASP A 310 -9.18 5.78 -17.38
CA ASP A 310 -10.06 4.89 -18.16
C ASP A 310 -9.37 3.55 -18.43
N ASN A 311 -8.05 3.54 -18.74
CA ASN A 311 -7.25 2.32 -18.89
C ASN A 311 -7.16 1.54 -17.56
N PHE A 312 -6.89 2.23 -16.46
CA PHE A 312 -6.84 1.63 -15.11
C PHE A 312 -8.17 0.95 -14.76
N VAL A 313 -9.29 1.64 -14.97
CA VAL A 313 -10.64 1.11 -14.69
C VAL A 313 -10.94 -0.14 -15.51
N ALA A 314 -10.49 -0.21 -16.75
CA ALA A 314 -10.69 -1.37 -17.61
C ALA A 314 -10.05 -2.67 -17.04
N GLY A 315 -8.99 -2.54 -16.24
CA GLY A 315 -8.32 -3.66 -15.58
C GLY A 315 -8.92 -4.10 -14.25
N LEU A 316 -9.76 -3.27 -13.61
CA LEU A 316 -10.18 -3.47 -12.22
C LEU A 316 -10.97 -4.75 -11.97
N ALA A 317 -11.72 -5.27 -12.94
CA ALA A 317 -12.43 -6.54 -12.81
C ALA A 317 -11.46 -7.71 -12.59
N LYS A 318 -10.29 -7.70 -13.26
CA LYS A 318 -9.23 -8.70 -13.07
C LYS A 318 -8.52 -8.51 -11.73
N VAL A 319 -8.24 -7.27 -11.34
CA VAL A 319 -7.67 -6.95 -10.02
C VAL A 319 -8.59 -7.45 -8.90
N GLN A 320 -9.89 -7.17 -8.97
CA GLN A 320 -10.86 -7.64 -7.98
C GLN A 320 -10.88 -9.18 -7.92
N ARG A 321 -10.79 -9.87 -9.06
CA ARG A 321 -10.73 -11.34 -9.14
C ARG A 321 -9.46 -11.87 -8.48
N LEU A 322 -8.30 -11.32 -8.78
CA LEU A 322 -7.03 -11.70 -8.14
C LEU A 322 -7.12 -11.62 -6.61
N LEU A 323 -7.60 -10.47 -6.09
CA LEU A 323 -7.72 -10.23 -4.65
C LEU A 323 -8.75 -11.15 -3.97
N ALA A 324 -9.71 -11.66 -4.72
CA ALA A 324 -10.72 -12.59 -4.22
C ALA A 324 -10.20 -14.04 -4.05
N HIS A 325 -9.13 -14.40 -4.75
CA HIS A 325 -8.61 -15.78 -4.75
C HIS A 325 -7.28 -15.95 -4.02
N ILE A 326 -6.46 -14.91 -3.92
CA ILE A 326 -5.12 -14.98 -3.31
C ILE A 326 -5.12 -14.26 -1.97
N PRO A 327 -4.70 -14.93 -0.87
CA PRO A 327 -4.54 -14.28 0.43
C PRO A 327 -3.65 -13.03 0.31
N THR A 328 -4.21 -11.86 0.58
CA THR A 328 -3.56 -10.58 0.32
C THR A 328 -3.28 -9.84 1.62
N TYR A 329 -2.01 -9.51 1.83
CA TYR A 329 -1.49 -8.78 2.99
C TYR A 329 -0.93 -7.43 2.56
N MET A 330 -1.14 -6.39 3.36
CA MET A 330 -0.82 -5.02 2.98
C MET A 330 -0.18 -4.28 4.14
N ILE A 331 0.63 -3.28 3.84
CA ILE A 331 1.12 -2.28 4.80
C ILE A 331 1.13 -0.93 4.10
N PHE A 332 0.94 0.16 4.84
CA PHE A 332 1.06 1.51 4.31
C PHE A 332 2.52 1.88 3.98
N ASP A 333 2.69 2.85 3.11
CA ASP A 333 3.86 3.71 3.02
C ASP A 333 3.41 5.19 3.10
N ASP A 334 4.24 6.15 2.70
CA ASP A 334 3.92 7.57 2.90
C ASP A 334 2.75 8.04 2.04
N HIS A 335 2.70 7.70 0.76
CA HIS A 335 1.62 8.15 -0.14
C HIS A 335 0.22 7.65 0.26
N ASP A 336 0.09 6.59 1.05
CA ASP A 336 -1.20 6.21 1.67
C ASP A 336 -1.73 7.33 2.61
N VAL A 337 -0.84 8.27 3.02
CA VAL A 337 -1.14 9.42 3.88
C VAL A 337 -0.72 10.72 3.21
N THR A 338 0.58 10.94 3.03
CA THR A 338 1.22 12.06 2.33
C THR A 338 2.71 11.82 2.16
N ASP A 339 3.29 12.23 1.04
CA ASP A 339 4.73 12.21 0.78
C ASP A 339 5.53 12.84 1.96
N ASP A 340 6.71 12.29 2.26
CA ASP A 340 7.54 12.71 3.39
C ASP A 340 6.93 12.48 4.80
N TRP A 341 5.87 11.68 4.95
CA TRP A 341 5.20 11.45 6.23
C TRP A 341 6.17 10.99 7.31
N ASN A 342 6.28 11.78 8.39
CA ASN A 342 7.18 11.57 9.53
C ASN A 342 8.68 11.54 9.18
N LEU A 343 9.10 12.11 8.03
CA LEU A 343 10.48 12.05 7.60
C LEU A 343 11.45 12.75 8.57
N THR A 344 11.06 13.89 9.15
CA THR A 344 11.90 14.67 10.07
C THR A 344 11.14 15.10 11.32
N ILE A 345 11.87 15.36 12.41
CA ILE A 345 11.27 15.91 13.65
C ILE A 345 10.56 17.25 13.37
N GLY A 346 11.16 18.10 12.54
CA GLY A 346 10.58 19.40 12.17
C GLY A 346 9.22 19.25 11.48
N TRP A 347 9.13 18.28 10.55
CA TRP A 347 7.88 17.93 9.91
C TRP A 347 6.83 17.41 10.92
N GLU A 348 7.21 16.46 11.77
CA GLU A 348 6.32 15.90 12.79
C GLU A 348 5.76 17.01 13.73
N GLN A 349 6.63 17.90 14.22
CA GLN A 349 6.20 18.98 15.09
C GLN A 349 5.23 19.93 14.40
N ALA A 350 5.50 20.30 13.15
CA ALA A 350 4.61 21.15 12.36
C ALA A 350 3.26 20.46 12.11
N ALA A 351 3.28 19.20 11.63
CA ALA A 351 2.09 18.44 11.27
C ALA A 351 1.19 18.17 12.49
N TYR A 352 1.78 17.71 13.59
CA TYR A 352 1.01 17.34 14.79
C TYR A 352 0.71 18.50 15.74
N SER A 353 1.18 19.73 15.47
CA SER A 353 0.75 20.94 16.20
C SER A 353 -0.47 21.62 15.56
N ASN A 354 -0.78 21.35 14.30
CA ASN A 354 -1.90 21.94 13.56
C ASN A 354 -3.11 21.01 13.56
N ALA A 355 -4.30 21.50 13.94
CA ALA A 355 -5.51 20.67 14.05
C ALA A 355 -5.96 20.11 12.69
N PHE A 356 -5.87 20.91 11.62
CA PHE A 356 -6.27 20.48 10.28
C PHE A 356 -5.31 19.41 9.73
N SER A 357 -4.00 19.60 9.91
CA SER A 357 -3.00 18.61 9.53
C SER A 357 -3.21 17.26 10.23
N LYS A 358 -3.43 17.30 11.58
CA LYS A 358 -3.78 16.08 12.32
C LYS A 358 -5.03 15.39 11.79
N ARG A 359 -6.04 16.17 11.42
CA ARG A 359 -7.28 15.62 10.88
C ARG A 359 -7.03 14.90 9.56
N ILE A 360 -6.27 15.49 8.63
CA ILE A 360 -5.94 14.89 7.33
C ILE A 360 -5.19 13.56 7.52
N ILE A 361 -4.12 13.55 8.30
CA ILE A 361 -3.33 12.35 8.58
C ILE A 361 -4.19 11.27 9.26
N GLY A 362 -4.98 11.68 10.28
CA GLY A 362 -5.85 10.76 11.00
C GLY A 362 -6.94 10.15 10.11
N ASN A 363 -7.48 10.91 9.18
CA ASN A 363 -8.47 10.45 8.20
C ASN A 363 -7.90 9.35 7.29
N SER A 364 -6.67 9.52 6.81
CA SER A 364 -5.96 8.49 6.04
C SER A 364 -5.73 7.23 6.87
N LEU A 365 -5.35 7.37 8.16
CA LEU A 365 -5.17 6.22 9.06
C LEU A 365 -6.48 5.48 9.36
N ILE A 366 -7.62 6.16 9.51
CA ILE A 366 -8.93 5.50 9.66
C ILE A 366 -9.25 4.69 8.39
N ALA A 367 -9.05 5.29 7.20
CA ALA A 367 -9.30 4.63 5.93
C ALA A 367 -8.35 3.43 5.71
N TYR A 368 -7.06 3.59 6.02
CA TYR A 368 -6.08 2.51 5.99
C TYR A 368 -6.50 1.34 6.91
N TRP A 369 -6.87 1.64 8.16
CA TRP A 369 -7.33 0.59 9.07
C TRP A 369 -8.51 -0.20 8.49
N LEU A 370 -9.55 0.48 8.04
CA LEU A 370 -10.75 -0.17 7.48
C LEU A 370 -10.45 -1.03 6.25
N CYS A 371 -9.59 -0.56 5.38
CA CYS A 371 -9.36 -1.17 4.07
C CYS A 371 -8.18 -2.15 4.07
N GLN A 372 -7.12 -1.85 4.82
CA GLN A 372 -5.90 -2.66 4.84
C GLN A 372 -5.63 -3.30 6.21
N GLY A 373 -5.47 -2.48 7.26
CA GLY A 373 -4.97 -2.90 8.56
C GLY A 373 -5.83 -3.97 9.25
N TRP A 374 -7.16 -3.79 9.24
CA TRP A 374 -8.09 -4.70 9.88
C TRP A 374 -7.98 -6.14 9.33
N GLY A 375 -7.83 -6.30 8.04
CA GLY A 375 -7.71 -7.61 7.40
C GLY A 375 -6.35 -8.31 7.59
N ASN A 376 -5.30 -7.60 8.00
CA ASN A 376 -3.95 -8.19 8.19
C ASN A 376 -3.84 -9.01 9.48
N ALA A 377 -4.32 -8.44 10.59
CA ALA A 377 -4.21 -9.02 11.93
C ALA A 377 -5.39 -8.54 12.81
N PRO A 378 -6.61 -9.07 12.60
CA PRO A 378 -7.82 -8.62 13.31
C PRO A 378 -7.70 -8.66 14.83
N GLU A 379 -6.92 -9.61 15.34
CA GLU A 379 -6.68 -9.83 16.77
C GLU A 379 -5.93 -8.71 17.48
N LYS A 380 -5.25 -7.83 16.76
CA LYS A 380 -4.52 -6.69 17.33
C LYS A 380 -5.44 -5.53 17.74
N PHE A 381 -6.66 -5.48 17.21
CA PHE A 381 -7.63 -4.44 17.52
C PHE A 381 -8.47 -4.84 18.73
N ASN A 382 -8.02 -4.44 19.92
CA ASN A 382 -8.61 -4.79 21.20
C ASN A 382 -9.93 -4.03 21.49
N GLU A 383 -10.59 -4.33 22.61
CA GLU A 383 -11.86 -3.70 23.03
C GLU A 383 -11.77 -2.16 23.13
N THR A 384 -10.62 -1.62 23.53
CA THR A 384 -10.41 -0.18 23.60
C THR A 384 -10.41 0.45 22.22
N PHE A 385 -9.73 -0.18 21.27
CA PHE A 385 -9.76 0.24 19.87
C PHE A 385 -11.19 0.24 19.32
N TRP A 386 -11.90 -0.88 19.48
CA TRP A 386 -13.28 -1.02 19.01
C TRP A 386 -14.24 -0.03 19.66
N ARG A 387 -14.05 0.31 20.92
CA ARG A 387 -14.86 1.32 21.58
C ARG A 387 -14.71 2.70 20.95
N HIS A 388 -13.50 3.11 20.58
CA HIS A 388 -13.27 4.38 19.87
C HIS A 388 -13.82 4.34 18.44
N ALA A 389 -13.59 3.26 17.72
CA ALA A 389 -14.09 3.08 16.35
C ALA A 389 -15.64 3.10 16.32
N ASN A 390 -16.30 2.29 17.15
CA ASN A 390 -17.76 2.24 17.21
C ASN A 390 -18.34 3.59 17.65
N HIS A 391 -17.74 4.27 18.63
CA HIS A 391 -18.21 5.59 19.04
C HIS A 391 -18.18 6.61 17.88
N PHE A 392 -17.17 6.55 17.03
CA PHE A 392 -17.09 7.41 15.84
C PHE A 392 -18.14 7.01 14.79
N PHE A 393 -18.28 5.73 14.43
CA PHE A 393 -19.18 5.31 13.35
C PHE A 393 -20.64 5.30 13.75
N ASP A 394 -21.00 5.02 15.01
CA ASP A 394 -22.37 5.04 15.51
C ASP A 394 -22.92 6.47 15.66
N ALA A 395 -22.06 7.43 16.00
CA ALA A 395 -22.43 8.84 16.20
C ALA A 395 -21.34 9.77 15.63
N PRO A 396 -21.22 9.90 14.30
CA PRO A 396 -20.19 10.71 13.68
C PRO A 396 -20.27 12.17 14.12
N SER A 397 -19.17 12.67 14.68
CA SER A 397 -18.98 14.07 15.08
C SER A 397 -17.49 14.41 15.03
N SER A 398 -17.13 15.70 14.97
CA SER A 398 -15.73 16.11 15.06
C SER A 398 -15.06 15.59 16.33
N GLN A 399 -15.78 15.62 17.46
CA GLN A 399 -15.25 15.15 18.73
C GLN A 399 -14.98 13.65 18.78
N SER A 400 -15.92 12.81 18.30
CA SER A 400 -15.74 11.36 18.28
C SER A 400 -14.65 10.95 17.29
N GLN A 401 -14.56 11.64 16.15
CA GLN A 401 -13.51 11.43 15.15
C GLN A 401 -12.13 11.81 15.71
N ASP A 402 -11.98 12.98 16.35
CA ASP A 402 -10.71 13.40 16.96
C ASP A 402 -10.27 12.46 18.09
N ALA A 403 -11.23 11.95 18.88
CA ALA A 403 -10.92 10.97 19.91
C ALA A 403 -10.40 9.65 19.31
N PHE A 404 -10.97 9.19 18.21
CA PHE A 404 -10.49 8.00 17.51
C PHE A 404 -9.13 8.25 16.83
N ILE A 405 -8.94 9.38 16.14
CA ILE A 405 -7.66 9.79 15.57
C ILE A 405 -6.56 9.87 16.64
N GLN A 406 -6.87 10.45 17.80
CA GLN A 406 -5.90 10.52 18.91
C GLN A 406 -5.53 9.13 19.44
N HIS A 407 -6.45 8.16 19.38
CA HIS A 407 -6.15 6.76 19.71
C HIS A 407 -5.25 6.13 18.63
N LEU A 408 -5.53 6.35 17.34
CA LEU A 408 -4.71 5.84 16.22
C LEU A 408 -3.27 6.36 16.28
N TYR A 409 -3.04 7.61 16.67
CA TYR A 409 -1.68 8.16 16.85
C TYR A 409 -0.87 7.49 17.97
N ARG A 410 -1.52 6.79 18.88
CA ARG A 410 -0.88 6.01 19.96
C ARG A 410 -0.90 4.52 19.71
N PHE A 411 -1.49 4.09 18.59
CA PHE A 411 -1.56 2.70 18.22
C PHE A 411 -0.24 2.27 17.59
N GLU A 412 0.49 1.35 18.23
CA GLU A 412 1.84 0.91 17.84
C GLU A 412 1.85 -0.49 17.21
N GLU A 413 0.68 -1.10 16.99
CA GLU A 413 0.53 -2.50 16.58
C GLU A 413 0.25 -2.65 15.07
N TRP A 414 0.71 -1.70 14.23
CA TRP A 414 0.54 -1.79 12.77
C TRP A 414 1.40 -2.88 12.13
N HIS A 415 2.58 -3.18 12.70
CA HIS A 415 3.39 -4.33 12.32
C HIS A 415 2.63 -5.64 12.60
N TYR A 416 2.86 -6.67 11.81
CA TYR A 416 2.23 -7.98 12.03
C TYR A 416 3.10 -9.11 11.50
N THR A 417 2.74 -10.35 11.87
CA THR A 417 3.40 -11.56 11.39
C THR A 417 2.39 -12.50 10.76
N ILE A 418 2.84 -13.27 9.76
CA ILE A 418 2.07 -14.35 9.17
C ILE A 418 2.75 -15.65 9.61
N PRO A 419 2.03 -16.58 10.27
CA PRO A 419 2.61 -17.78 10.89
C PRO A 419 2.87 -18.90 9.86
N THR A 420 3.59 -18.59 8.80
CA THR A 420 4.02 -19.53 7.78
C THR A 420 5.46 -20.01 8.01
N SER A 421 5.93 -20.94 7.20
CA SER A 421 7.32 -21.36 7.16
C SER A 421 7.89 -21.14 5.74
N PRO A 422 8.77 -20.13 5.54
CA PRO A 422 9.31 -19.15 6.50
C PRO A 422 8.26 -18.27 7.15
N LYS A 423 8.51 -17.86 8.40
CA LYS A 423 7.68 -16.83 9.06
C LYS A 423 7.80 -15.51 8.31
N VAL A 424 6.68 -14.87 8.02
CA VAL A 424 6.68 -13.54 7.42
C VAL A 424 6.52 -12.48 8.50
N VAL A 425 7.40 -11.48 8.50
CA VAL A 425 7.39 -10.35 9.43
C VAL A 425 7.23 -9.06 8.65
N VAL A 426 6.10 -8.38 8.82
CA VAL A 426 5.79 -7.13 8.11
C VAL A 426 5.99 -5.95 9.05
N LEU A 427 6.86 -5.02 8.65
CA LEU A 427 7.34 -3.92 9.49
C LEU A 427 6.52 -2.65 9.24
N ASP A 428 6.17 -1.97 10.32
CA ASP A 428 5.75 -0.57 10.29
C ASP A 428 6.99 0.33 10.25
N THR A 429 7.20 1.00 9.13
CA THR A 429 8.33 1.90 8.90
C THR A 429 7.96 3.37 8.99
N ARG A 430 6.70 3.69 9.39
CA ARG A 430 6.16 5.06 9.33
C ARG A 430 5.73 5.63 10.66
N THR A 431 5.06 4.87 11.53
CA THR A 431 4.46 5.45 12.74
C THR A 431 5.43 5.50 13.93
N ARG A 432 6.40 4.57 13.99
CA ARG A 432 7.40 4.47 15.07
C ARG A 432 8.80 4.81 14.57
N ARG A 433 9.00 6.04 14.09
CA ARG A 433 10.30 6.45 13.54
C ARG A 433 11.29 6.87 14.63
N TRP A 434 12.58 6.54 14.42
CA TRP A 434 13.69 6.95 15.31
C TRP A 434 14.06 8.40 15.08
N ARG A 435 13.54 9.27 15.91
CA ARG A 435 13.77 10.72 15.82
C ARG A 435 15.26 11.06 15.90
N SER A 436 15.73 11.96 15.04
CA SER A 436 17.11 12.40 15.03
C SER A 436 17.38 13.44 16.13
N GLU A 437 18.13 13.08 17.16
CA GLU A 437 18.44 13.97 18.30
C GLU A 437 19.36 15.16 17.94
N SER A 438 20.01 15.13 16.76
CA SER A 438 21.08 16.07 16.47
C SER A 438 20.63 17.35 15.76
N ARG A 439 19.60 17.32 14.94
CA ARG A 439 19.01 18.47 14.22
C ARG A 439 17.59 18.12 13.74
N MET A 440 16.70 19.12 13.80
CA MET A 440 15.30 18.98 13.42
C MET A 440 15.07 18.60 11.93
N ASN A 441 16.01 18.97 11.07
CA ASN A 441 15.93 18.74 9.61
C ASN A 441 16.65 17.48 9.15
N LYS A 442 17.18 16.64 10.04
CA LYS A 442 17.75 15.36 9.64
C LYS A 442 16.70 14.28 9.53
N PRO A 443 16.80 13.40 8.54
CA PRO A 443 15.91 12.26 8.42
C PRO A 443 15.92 11.41 9.69
N SER A 444 14.74 11.04 10.16
CA SER A 444 14.52 10.05 11.20
C SER A 444 14.86 8.65 10.68
N GLY A 445 15.21 7.72 11.56
CA GLY A 445 15.30 6.30 11.22
C GLY A 445 13.91 5.72 10.97
N LEU A 446 13.81 4.69 10.17
CA LEU A 446 12.52 4.10 9.79
C LEU A 446 11.80 3.39 10.95
N MET A 447 12.54 2.90 11.94
CA MET A 447 12.00 2.33 13.16
C MET A 447 12.80 2.83 14.37
N ASP A 448 12.13 3.10 15.47
CA ASP A 448 12.74 3.48 16.74
C ASP A 448 13.39 2.29 17.46
N TRP A 449 13.95 2.54 18.64
CA TRP A 449 14.65 1.51 19.40
C TRP A 449 13.72 0.40 19.87
N GLU A 450 12.55 0.74 20.35
CA GLU A 450 11.54 -0.19 20.85
C GLU A 450 11.01 -1.07 19.71
N ALA A 451 10.64 -0.49 18.59
CA ALA A 451 10.21 -1.22 17.40
C ALA A 451 11.30 -2.15 16.85
N MET A 452 12.58 -1.75 16.94
CA MET A 452 13.71 -2.61 16.54
C MET A 452 13.91 -3.78 17.52
N ILE A 453 13.59 -3.61 18.81
CA ILE A 453 13.59 -4.72 19.77
C ILE A 453 12.45 -5.69 19.47
N ASP A 454 11.24 -5.18 19.24
CA ASP A 454 10.07 -6.00 18.88
C ASP A 454 10.38 -6.81 17.61
N PHE A 455 10.89 -6.16 16.58
CA PHE A 455 11.37 -6.83 15.37
C PHE A 455 12.41 -7.92 15.66
N HIS A 456 13.41 -7.65 16.52
CA HIS A 456 14.41 -8.65 16.92
C HIS A 456 13.76 -9.87 17.61
N GLN A 457 12.78 -9.65 18.49
CA GLN A 457 12.08 -10.74 19.17
C GLN A 457 11.35 -11.67 18.20
N GLU A 458 10.74 -11.11 17.14
CA GLU A 458 10.05 -11.87 16.09
C GLU A 458 11.02 -12.80 15.31
N LEU A 459 12.31 -12.47 15.27
CA LEU A 459 13.35 -13.24 14.57
C LEU A 459 14.04 -14.30 15.42
N VAL A 460 14.02 -14.14 16.76
CA VAL A 460 14.75 -15.05 17.65
C VAL A 460 14.16 -16.46 17.59
N HIS A 461 15.04 -17.46 17.46
CA HIS A 461 14.71 -18.89 17.33
C HIS A 461 13.96 -19.27 16.04
N GLN A 462 13.97 -18.42 15.04
CA GLN A 462 13.51 -18.79 13.71
C GLN A 462 14.70 -19.32 12.88
N ASP A 463 14.47 -20.34 12.08
CA ASP A 463 15.50 -20.87 11.17
C ASP A 463 15.58 -20.05 9.88
N LYS A 464 14.45 -19.57 9.41
CA LYS A 464 14.26 -18.84 8.16
C LYS A 464 13.11 -17.82 8.26
N VAL A 465 13.25 -16.67 7.67
CA VAL A 465 12.25 -15.59 7.70
C VAL A 465 12.15 -14.84 6.38
N ILE A 466 10.96 -14.33 6.10
CA ILE A 466 10.71 -13.28 5.10
C ILE A 466 10.41 -12.00 5.89
N ILE A 467 11.12 -10.94 5.58
CA ILE A 467 10.92 -9.61 6.16
C ILE A 467 10.33 -8.71 5.08
N VAL A 468 9.24 -8.04 5.39
CA VAL A 468 8.61 -7.06 4.49
C VAL A 468 8.85 -5.67 5.05
N SER A 469 9.45 -4.80 4.25
CA SER A 469 9.73 -3.41 4.58
C SER A 469 9.29 -2.53 3.42
N ALA A 470 8.51 -1.49 3.67
CA ALA A 470 8.07 -0.60 2.59
C ALA A 470 9.29 -0.06 1.83
N ALA A 471 10.26 0.52 2.51
CA ALA A 471 11.51 1.00 1.90
C ALA A 471 12.63 -0.07 1.88
N PRO A 472 13.54 -0.06 0.88
CA PRO A 472 14.66 -1.00 0.80
C PRO A 472 15.63 -0.88 1.98
N MET A 473 15.95 -2.02 2.62
CA MET A 473 16.98 -2.04 3.68
C MET A 473 18.38 -1.74 3.13
N PHE A 474 18.64 -2.15 1.90
CA PHE A 474 19.89 -1.93 1.18
C PHE A 474 19.59 -1.33 -0.20
N GLY A 475 19.45 -0.01 -0.28
CA GLY A 475 19.16 0.72 -1.51
C GLY A 475 20.34 0.79 -2.50
N VAL A 476 20.19 1.51 -3.59
CA VAL A 476 21.26 1.79 -4.56
C VAL A 476 22.25 2.79 -3.97
N LYS A 477 23.50 2.39 -3.83
CA LYS A 477 24.49 3.13 -3.04
C LYS A 477 24.80 4.52 -3.57
N PHE A 478 24.80 4.68 -4.88
CA PHE A 478 25.03 5.98 -5.51
C PHE A 478 23.85 6.94 -5.19
N ILE A 479 22.62 6.45 -5.25
CA ILE A 479 21.42 7.23 -4.88
C ILE A 479 21.49 7.63 -3.41
N GLU A 480 21.79 6.70 -2.48
CA GLU A 480 21.98 7.02 -1.07
C GLU A 480 23.13 8.04 -0.82
N ALA A 481 24.19 7.99 -1.62
CA ALA A 481 25.27 8.96 -1.51
C ALA A 481 24.83 10.36 -1.98
N LEU A 482 24.04 10.42 -3.05
CA LEU A 482 23.48 11.66 -3.57
C LEU A 482 22.47 12.26 -2.55
N GLN A 483 21.54 11.46 -2.05
CA GLN A 483 20.60 11.86 -0.99
C GLN A 483 21.34 12.43 0.23
N ARG A 484 22.45 11.79 0.65
CA ARG A 484 23.26 12.27 1.76
C ARG A 484 23.89 13.64 1.49
N VAL A 485 24.41 13.89 0.28
CA VAL A 485 24.99 15.18 -0.09
C VAL A 485 23.93 16.27 -0.05
N VAL A 486 22.75 16.03 -0.63
CA VAL A 486 21.64 17.00 -0.64
C VAL A 486 21.09 17.24 0.79
N THR A 487 21.02 16.20 1.61
CA THR A 487 20.66 16.32 3.04
C THR A 487 21.67 17.17 3.81
N MET A 488 23.00 17.02 3.54
CA MET A 488 24.04 17.87 4.14
C MET A 488 23.91 19.34 3.73
N LEU A 489 23.38 19.61 2.54
CA LEU A 489 23.05 20.96 2.08
C LEU A 489 21.75 21.52 2.68
N GLY A 490 21.11 20.78 3.60
CA GLY A 490 19.93 21.21 4.35
C GLY A 490 18.60 21.07 3.61
N LYS A 491 18.52 20.25 2.57
CA LYS A 491 17.32 20.04 1.75
C LYS A 491 16.93 18.55 1.66
N PRO A 492 16.67 17.85 2.78
CA PRO A 492 16.33 16.42 2.77
C PRO A 492 15.06 16.10 1.97
N LEU A 493 14.04 16.96 2.05
CA LEU A 493 12.75 16.83 1.35
C LEU A 493 12.84 16.98 -0.19
N MET A 494 14.00 17.39 -0.73
CA MET A 494 14.19 17.49 -2.19
C MET A 494 14.56 16.17 -2.87
N VAL A 495 14.93 15.15 -2.11
CA VAL A 495 15.54 13.92 -2.62
C VAL A 495 15.00 12.68 -1.94
N ASP A 496 13.88 12.81 -1.25
CA ASP A 496 13.25 11.73 -0.53
C ASP A 496 14.33 10.85 0.18
N ALA A 497 14.93 11.37 1.26
CA ALA A 497 16.07 10.75 1.91
C ALA A 497 15.66 9.58 2.82
N GLU A 498 14.68 8.80 2.40
CA GLU A 498 14.15 7.66 3.09
C GLU A 498 14.99 6.41 2.84
N ASN A 499 15.80 6.04 3.78
CA ASN A 499 16.50 4.76 3.73
C ASN A 499 16.97 4.30 5.12
N TRP A 500 17.03 3.00 5.33
CA TRP A 500 17.47 2.38 6.58
C TRP A 500 18.88 2.80 7.02
N MET A 501 19.71 3.20 6.08
CA MET A 501 21.09 3.61 6.34
C MET A 501 21.24 5.11 6.59
N ALA A 502 20.17 5.91 6.47
CA ALA A 502 20.23 7.35 6.73
C ALA A 502 20.50 7.65 8.22
N HIS A 503 19.80 6.99 9.13
CA HIS A 503 19.96 7.17 10.56
C HIS A 503 21.01 6.20 11.14
N PRO A 504 22.03 6.69 11.88
CA PRO A 504 23.13 5.85 12.39
C PRO A 504 22.70 4.78 13.38
N GLY A 505 21.75 5.11 14.28
CA GLY A 505 21.22 4.20 15.29
C GLY A 505 20.50 3.03 14.62
N SER A 506 19.53 3.32 13.77
CA SER A 506 18.75 2.32 13.02
C SER A 506 19.66 1.40 12.19
N ALA A 507 20.61 1.96 11.43
CA ALA A 507 21.54 1.17 10.60
C ALA A 507 22.43 0.22 11.43
N ASN A 508 22.96 0.67 12.58
CA ASN A 508 23.82 -0.17 13.41
C ASN A 508 23.03 -1.27 14.11
N THR A 509 21.82 -0.96 14.59
CA THR A 509 20.93 -1.93 15.23
C THR A 509 20.49 -3.00 14.24
N LEU A 510 20.10 -2.63 13.02
CA LEU A 510 19.74 -3.56 11.96
C LEU A 510 20.88 -4.55 11.65
N ILE A 511 22.12 -4.06 11.50
CA ILE A 511 23.28 -4.92 11.27
C ILE A 511 23.53 -5.83 12.49
N SER A 512 23.30 -5.34 13.71
CA SER A 512 23.44 -6.15 14.93
C SER A 512 22.41 -7.29 14.97
N ILE A 513 21.16 -7.02 14.58
CA ILE A 513 20.09 -8.02 14.48
C ILE A 513 20.49 -9.13 13.51
N PHE A 514 20.90 -8.80 12.30
CA PHE A 514 21.35 -9.80 11.30
C PHE A 514 22.61 -10.60 11.72
N THR A 515 23.36 -10.11 12.69
CA THR A 515 24.58 -10.77 13.16
C THR A 515 24.42 -11.49 14.48
N HIS A 516 23.25 -11.43 15.09
CA HIS A 516 22.98 -12.07 16.36
C HIS A 516 22.95 -13.59 16.22
N THR A 517 23.46 -14.33 17.22
CA THR A 517 23.65 -15.78 17.13
C THR A 517 22.36 -16.60 17.18
N LYS A 518 21.27 -16.02 17.64
CA LYS A 518 19.95 -16.66 17.77
C LYS A 518 18.96 -16.24 16.67
N THR A 519 19.36 -15.38 15.74
CA THR A 519 18.56 -15.01 14.60
C THR A 519 18.76 -15.96 13.42
N PRO A 520 17.88 -15.97 12.43
CA PRO A 520 17.92 -16.92 11.31
C PRO A 520 19.24 -16.96 10.55
N THR A 521 19.49 -18.09 9.91
CA THR A 521 20.60 -18.24 8.96
C THR A 521 20.24 -17.81 7.55
N ASN A 522 18.94 -17.77 7.22
CA ASN A 522 18.42 -17.34 5.93
C ASN A 522 17.37 -16.24 6.12
N PHE A 523 17.65 -15.09 5.52
CA PHE A 523 16.77 -13.93 5.49
C PHE A 523 16.41 -13.60 4.05
N VAL A 524 15.13 -13.45 3.79
CA VAL A 524 14.62 -12.83 2.56
C VAL A 524 13.96 -11.51 2.91
N ILE A 525 14.33 -10.43 2.23
CA ILE A 525 13.79 -9.09 2.43
C ILE A 525 13.01 -8.73 1.18
N LEU A 526 11.73 -8.47 1.32
CA LEU A 526 10.86 -7.92 0.29
C LEU A 526 10.66 -6.42 0.55
N SER A 527 10.81 -5.60 -0.47
CA SER A 527 10.70 -4.15 -0.32
C SER A 527 10.16 -3.45 -1.55
N GLY A 528 9.71 -2.21 -1.40
CA GLY A 528 9.07 -1.38 -2.40
C GLY A 528 9.69 0.01 -2.53
N ASP A 529 8.84 1.05 -2.61
CA ASP A 529 9.08 2.49 -2.55
C ASP A 529 9.78 3.11 -3.80
N VAL A 530 10.84 2.55 -4.29
CA VAL A 530 11.81 3.19 -5.21
C VAL A 530 11.41 3.26 -6.70
N HIS A 531 10.29 2.72 -7.13
CA HIS A 531 9.74 2.71 -8.50
C HIS A 531 10.62 2.00 -9.55
N TYR A 532 11.53 1.11 -9.12
CA TYR A 532 12.32 0.20 -9.96
C TYR A 532 12.59 -1.11 -9.22
N SER A 533 12.97 -2.16 -9.95
CA SER A 533 13.16 -3.50 -9.39
C SER A 533 14.62 -3.94 -9.44
N PHE A 534 15.06 -4.67 -8.41
CA PHE A 534 16.41 -5.26 -8.32
C PHE A 534 16.48 -6.40 -7.29
N ALA A 535 17.53 -7.22 -7.40
CA ALA A 535 17.81 -8.28 -6.43
C ALA A 535 19.27 -8.28 -5.99
N TYR A 536 19.48 -8.40 -4.67
CA TYR A 536 20.81 -8.40 -4.04
C TYR A 536 21.03 -9.66 -3.20
N ASP A 537 22.27 -10.22 -3.28
CA ASP A 537 22.78 -11.19 -2.33
C ASP A 537 23.74 -10.47 -1.37
N ILE A 538 23.47 -10.50 -0.08
CA ILE A 538 24.24 -9.78 0.94
C ILE A 538 24.94 -10.76 1.86
N LYS A 539 26.24 -10.55 2.10
CA LYS A 539 27.06 -11.34 3.02
C LYS A 539 27.83 -10.44 3.97
N LEU A 540 28.09 -10.94 5.17
CA LEU A 540 28.95 -10.25 6.13
C LEU A 540 30.42 -10.37 5.72
N ARG A 541 31.12 -9.25 5.72
CA ARG A 541 32.56 -9.21 5.52
C ARG A 541 33.26 -9.70 6.80
N TYR A 542 34.31 -10.47 6.67
CA TYR A 542 35.14 -10.97 7.80
C TYR A 542 34.49 -12.02 8.72
N ARG A 543 33.35 -12.61 8.39
CA ARG A 543 32.78 -13.74 9.12
C ARG A 543 32.74 -15.00 8.25
N LYS A 544 33.23 -16.14 8.76
CA LYS A 544 33.17 -17.42 8.07
C LYS A 544 31.73 -17.95 8.01
N ASN A 545 30.97 -17.77 9.09
CA ASN A 545 29.56 -18.13 9.19
C ASN A 545 28.70 -16.88 9.06
N SER A 546 28.53 -16.39 7.84
CA SER A 546 27.62 -15.28 7.53
C SER A 546 26.24 -15.84 7.26
N PRO A 547 25.17 -15.24 7.80
CA PRO A 547 23.83 -15.55 7.34
C PRO A 547 23.71 -15.23 5.84
N ASN A 548 22.82 -15.91 5.15
CA ASN A 548 22.43 -15.57 3.80
C ASN A 548 21.31 -14.53 3.90
N ILE A 549 21.51 -13.38 3.28
CA ILE A 549 20.53 -12.32 3.22
C ILE A 549 20.26 -12.03 1.76
N TYR A 550 19.01 -12.15 1.36
CA TYR A 550 18.54 -11.86 0.01
C TYR A 550 17.59 -10.68 0.09
N GLN A 551 17.81 -9.64 -0.69
CA GLN A 551 16.84 -8.56 -0.82
C GLN A 551 16.30 -8.54 -2.23
N ILE A 552 14.98 -8.56 -2.33
CA ILE A 552 14.22 -8.46 -3.56
C ILE A 552 13.37 -7.20 -3.44
N THR A 553 13.68 -6.20 -4.25
CA THR A 553 12.92 -4.97 -4.36
C THR A 553 12.13 -5.04 -5.65
N CYS A 554 10.82 -4.98 -5.54
CA CYS A 554 9.94 -4.83 -6.68
C CYS A 554 8.98 -3.69 -6.38
N SER A 555 9.19 -2.58 -7.05
CA SER A 555 8.43 -1.36 -6.85
C SER A 555 7.92 -0.83 -8.18
N GLY A 556 6.70 -0.26 -8.11
CA GLY A 556 5.98 0.20 -9.27
C GLY A 556 5.08 -0.88 -9.85
N ILE A 557 4.11 -1.40 -9.05
CA ILE A 557 2.97 -2.17 -9.58
C ILE A 557 2.34 -1.41 -10.75
N LYS A 558 2.18 -0.09 -10.61
CA LYS A 558 1.80 0.85 -11.66
C LYS A 558 2.54 2.17 -11.44
N ASN A 559 3.85 2.14 -11.60
CA ASN A 559 4.73 3.30 -11.48
C ASN A 559 6.11 2.98 -12.08
N GLN A 560 6.88 4.02 -12.44
CA GLN A 560 8.24 3.89 -12.98
C GLN A 560 9.09 5.09 -12.57
N PHE A 561 10.37 4.85 -12.35
CA PHE A 561 11.34 5.91 -12.13
C PHE A 561 11.73 6.60 -13.46
N PRO A 562 12.14 7.89 -13.47
CA PRO A 562 12.61 8.53 -14.69
C PRO A 562 13.78 7.77 -15.34
N THR A 563 13.56 7.21 -16.53
CA THR A 563 14.44 6.22 -17.17
C THR A 563 15.88 6.72 -17.37
N GLN A 564 16.06 7.96 -17.86
CA GLN A 564 17.39 8.51 -18.10
C GLN A 564 18.18 8.64 -16.80
N LEU A 565 17.55 9.13 -15.76
CA LEU A 565 18.17 9.29 -14.44
C LEU A 565 18.55 7.95 -13.83
N LEU A 566 17.69 6.94 -13.91
CA LEU A 566 17.95 5.59 -13.40
C LEU A 566 19.15 4.95 -14.11
N THR A 567 19.21 5.06 -15.43
CA THR A 567 20.32 4.53 -16.25
C THR A 567 21.66 5.14 -15.83
N ILE A 568 21.72 6.46 -15.60
CA ILE A 568 22.93 7.15 -15.13
C ILE A 568 23.28 6.67 -13.71
N CYS A 569 22.32 6.62 -12.82
CA CYS A 569 22.52 6.18 -11.43
C CYS A 569 23.04 4.74 -11.35
N ASP A 570 22.46 3.80 -12.14
CA ASP A 570 22.89 2.40 -12.17
C ASP A 570 24.31 2.26 -12.73
N GLY A 571 24.65 2.97 -13.82
CA GLY A 571 26.00 2.99 -14.37
C GLY A 571 27.04 3.49 -13.38
N LEU A 572 26.78 4.62 -12.73
CA LEU A 572 27.67 5.20 -11.71
C LEU A 572 27.76 4.32 -10.46
N ASP A 573 26.67 3.75 -10.01
CA ASP A 573 26.65 2.85 -8.87
C ASP A 573 27.49 1.59 -9.12
N ARG A 574 27.42 1.03 -10.32
CA ARG A 574 28.26 -0.11 -10.72
C ARG A 574 29.74 0.23 -10.77
N MET A 575 30.10 1.40 -11.31
CA MET A 575 31.48 1.83 -11.42
C MET A 575 32.10 2.16 -10.05
N LEU A 576 31.38 2.91 -9.21
CA LEU A 576 31.89 3.47 -7.97
C LEU A 576 31.72 2.53 -6.77
N TYR A 577 30.64 1.74 -6.72
CA TYR A 577 30.26 0.93 -5.55
C TYR A 577 30.18 -0.57 -5.83
N SER A 578 31.05 -1.08 -6.71
CA SER A 578 31.23 -2.54 -6.88
C SER A 578 31.62 -3.20 -5.54
N PRO A 579 31.41 -4.52 -5.32
CA PRO A 579 31.73 -5.20 -4.05
C PRO A 579 33.18 -5.04 -3.59
N ARG A 580 34.11 -4.76 -4.52
CA ARG A 580 35.55 -4.56 -4.26
C ARG A 580 35.96 -3.10 -4.12
N SER A 581 35.11 -2.15 -4.44
CA SER A 581 35.45 -0.75 -4.43
C SER A 581 35.91 -0.29 -3.04
N PRO A 582 37.05 0.45 -2.94
CA PRO A 582 37.52 1.04 -1.69
C PRO A 582 36.52 2.09 -1.16
N LEU A 583 35.70 2.69 -2.02
CA LEU A 583 34.66 3.65 -1.60
C LEU A 583 33.66 3.04 -0.61
N ASN A 584 33.46 1.74 -0.63
CA ASN A 584 32.61 1.06 0.36
C ASN A 584 33.11 1.20 1.80
N TRP A 585 34.41 1.45 2.03
CA TRP A 585 34.97 1.65 3.36
C TRP A 585 34.53 2.96 4.01
N PHE A 586 34.19 3.95 3.23
CA PHE A 586 33.67 5.25 3.69
C PHE A 586 32.14 5.23 3.90
N THR A 587 31.51 4.07 3.74
CA THR A 587 30.07 3.91 3.89
C THR A 587 29.73 3.14 5.18
N LYS A 588 28.48 3.25 5.67
CA LYS A 588 27.98 2.44 6.80
C LYS A 588 27.97 0.93 6.48
N ARG A 589 28.08 0.54 5.20
CA ARG A 589 28.10 -0.84 4.71
C ARG A 589 29.51 -1.48 4.70
N LYS A 590 30.53 -0.87 5.33
CA LYS A 590 31.91 -1.40 5.37
C LYS A 590 32.03 -2.86 5.85
N ARG A 591 31.04 -3.33 6.63
CA ARG A 591 30.97 -4.71 7.14
C ARG A 591 30.24 -5.68 6.21
N LEU A 592 29.66 -5.20 5.10
CA LEU A 592 28.83 -5.97 4.18
C LEU A 592 29.49 -6.11 2.82
N LYS A 593 29.23 -7.22 2.15
CA LYS A 593 29.45 -7.43 0.71
C LYS A 593 28.09 -7.58 0.06
N ILE A 594 27.75 -6.67 -0.83
CA ILE A 594 26.49 -6.68 -1.58
C ILE A 594 26.79 -7.07 -3.02
N TYR A 595 26.27 -8.20 -3.44
CA TYR A 595 26.34 -8.70 -4.81
C TYR A 595 25.03 -8.41 -5.50
N LYS A 596 25.08 -7.64 -6.59
CA LYS A 596 23.91 -7.22 -7.36
C LYS A 596 23.66 -8.25 -8.44
N ARG A 597 22.48 -8.90 -8.43
CA ARG A 597 22.10 -9.85 -9.47
C ARG A 597 21.87 -9.13 -10.80
N ALA A 598 22.26 -9.74 -11.89
CA ALA A 598 21.95 -9.24 -13.22
C ALA A 598 20.56 -9.71 -13.62
N PRO A 599 19.67 -8.85 -14.14
CA PRO A 599 18.44 -9.30 -14.76
C PRO A 599 18.76 -10.10 -16.05
N SER A 600 17.86 -11.02 -16.41
CA SER A 600 18.03 -11.86 -17.60
C SER A 600 18.09 -11.08 -18.92
N THR A 601 17.50 -9.88 -18.95
CA THR A 601 17.45 -8.98 -20.10
C THR A 601 18.75 -8.22 -20.36
N HIS A 602 19.60 -8.00 -19.31
CA HIS A 602 20.79 -7.18 -19.44
C HIS A 602 21.98 -7.71 -18.61
N ASN A 603 23.16 -7.74 -19.24
CA ASN A 603 24.40 -8.11 -18.54
C ASN A 603 25.12 -6.91 -17.88
N PHE A 604 24.78 -5.69 -18.25
CA PHE A 604 25.44 -4.49 -17.73
C PHE A 604 24.67 -3.84 -16.59
N TYR A 605 23.40 -3.49 -16.80
CA TYR A 605 22.55 -2.85 -15.81
C TYR A 605 22.05 -3.85 -14.76
N ARG A 606 21.72 -3.36 -13.58
CA ARG A 606 21.26 -4.15 -12.42
C ARG A 606 19.85 -3.77 -11.97
N LEU A 607 19.39 -2.63 -12.43
CA LEU A 607 18.07 -2.09 -12.12
C LEU A 607 17.14 -2.30 -13.32
N VAL A 608 15.90 -2.67 -13.05
CA VAL A 608 14.85 -2.83 -14.06
C VAL A 608 13.80 -1.76 -13.84
N ASN A 609 13.59 -0.92 -14.86
CA ASN A 609 12.63 0.20 -14.83
C ASN A 609 11.36 -0.17 -15.61
N HIS A 610 10.61 -1.12 -15.09
CA HIS A 610 9.31 -1.51 -15.61
C HIS A 610 8.29 -1.58 -14.47
N SER A 611 7.04 -1.21 -14.75
CA SER A 611 5.96 -1.62 -13.87
C SER A 611 5.92 -3.13 -13.82
N ALA A 612 6.02 -3.69 -12.62
CA ALA A 612 6.18 -5.11 -12.43
C ALA A 612 5.64 -5.57 -11.06
N ILE A 613 5.34 -6.85 -10.97
CA ILE A 613 5.11 -7.56 -9.71
C ILE A 613 6.21 -8.61 -9.51
N GLY A 614 6.76 -8.68 -8.29
CA GLY A 614 7.81 -9.63 -7.95
C GLY A 614 7.29 -11.03 -7.74
N GLU A 615 8.04 -12.00 -8.22
CA GLU A 615 7.82 -13.42 -8.00
C GLU A 615 8.97 -14.02 -7.23
N LEU A 616 8.68 -14.56 -6.07
CA LEU A 616 9.63 -15.26 -5.23
C LEU A 616 9.20 -16.71 -5.07
N ARG A 617 10.11 -17.66 -5.36
CA ARG A 617 9.94 -19.05 -4.95
C ARG A 617 11.11 -19.45 -4.07
N LEU A 618 10.80 -20.17 -2.99
CA LEU A 618 11.78 -20.63 -1.99
C LEU A 618 11.96 -22.13 -2.06
N ASP A 619 13.11 -22.59 -1.63
CA ASP A 619 13.39 -23.99 -1.33
C ASP A 619 13.04 -24.33 0.13
N ASP A 620 13.16 -25.62 0.51
CA ASP A 620 12.87 -26.08 1.88
C ASP A 620 13.79 -25.46 2.94
N GLU A 621 14.94 -24.89 2.55
CA GLU A 621 15.84 -24.16 3.43
C GLU A 621 15.48 -22.69 3.57
N GLY A 622 14.46 -22.21 2.85
CA GLY A 622 14.04 -20.80 2.79
C GLY A 622 14.98 -19.91 1.99
N LYS A 623 15.73 -20.48 1.07
CA LYS A 623 16.56 -19.73 0.11
C LYS A 623 15.79 -19.55 -1.19
N PRO A 624 15.97 -18.40 -1.88
CA PRO A 624 15.34 -18.21 -3.17
C PRO A 624 15.83 -19.23 -4.21
N SER A 625 14.93 -20.13 -4.62
CA SER A 625 15.09 -21.02 -5.78
C SER A 625 14.83 -20.25 -7.08
N HIS A 626 13.90 -19.27 -7.03
CA HIS A 626 13.57 -18.38 -8.13
C HIS A 626 13.35 -16.95 -7.61
N ILE A 627 13.93 -15.97 -8.30
CA ILE A 627 13.64 -14.55 -8.14
C ILE A 627 13.36 -14.00 -9.53
N GLY A 628 12.17 -13.51 -9.75
CA GLY A 628 11.72 -12.91 -10.98
C GLY A 628 10.81 -11.72 -10.76
N ILE A 629 10.52 -11.02 -11.83
CA ILE A 629 9.45 -10.03 -11.91
C ILE A 629 8.62 -10.32 -13.16
N LEU A 630 7.31 -10.17 -13.03
CA LEU A 630 6.37 -10.19 -14.13
C LEU A 630 6.02 -8.75 -14.46
N THR A 631 6.34 -8.31 -15.67
CA THR A 631 6.13 -6.93 -16.11
C THR A 631 4.68 -6.71 -16.57
N SER A 632 4.28 -5.46 -16.72
CA SER A 632 2.91 -5.11 -17.14
C SER A 632 2.55 -5.54 -18.58
N ASP A 633 3.54 -5.81 -19.41
CA ASP A 633 3.37 -6.36 -20.76
C ASP A 633 3.51 -7.89 -20.84
N GLY A 634 3.59 -8.57 -19.67
CA GLY A 634 3.64 -10.02 -19.57
C GLY A 634 5.02 -10.65 -19.73
N GLU A 635 6.09 -9.85 -19.82
CA GLU A 635 7.45 -10.38 -19.87
C GLU A 635 7.91 -10.84 -18.47
N GLU A 636 8.53 -12.01 -18.40
CA GLU A 636 9.19 -12.51 -17.18
C GLU A 636 10.69 -12.16 -17.20
N ILE A 637 11.13 -11.33 -16.25
CA ILE A 637 12.54 -10.97 -16.08
C ILE A 637 13.08 -11.66 -14.83
N ASN A 638 14.05 -12.56 -15.00
CA ASN A 638 14.64 -13.34 -13.93
C ASN A 638 15.92 -12.68 -13.39
N PHE A 639 16.19 -12.86 -12.10
CA PHE A 639 17.43 -12.48 -11.44
C PHE A 639 18.22 -13.72 -10.99
N PRO A 640 18.95 -14.39 -11.91
CA PRO A 640 19.69 -15.60 -11.57
C PRO A 640 20.76 -15.36 -10.50
N PRO A 641 21.12 -16.38 -9.70
CA PRO A 641 22.19 -16.26 -8.71
C PRO A 641 23.49 -15.80 -9.37
N THR A 642 24.23 -14.93 -8.68
CA THR A 642 25.59 -14.55 -9.12
C THR A 642 26.47 -15.78 -9.24
N ARG A 643 27.21 -15.95 -10.37
CA ARG A 643 28.07 -17.10 -10.61
C ARG A 643 29.11 -17.24 -9.49
N ALA A 644 29.47 -18.50 -9.18
CA ALA A 644 30.41 -18.80 -8.08
C ALA A 644 31.77 -18.06 -8.27
N GLU A 645 32.19 -17.81 -9.51
CA GLU A 645 33.40 -17.04 -9.86
C GLU A 645 33.32 -15.57 -9.42
N ASP A 646 32.13 -14.97 -9.38
CA ASP A 646 31.92 -13.61 -8.86
C ASP A 646 31.86 -13.58 -7.33
N LYS A 647 31.63 -14.75 -6.68
CA LYS A 647 31.55 -14.88 -5.21
C LYS A 647 32.92 -15.05 -4.54
N GLY A 648 33.91 -15.49 -5.27
CA GLY A 648 35.25 -15.84 -4.74
C GLY A 648 36.37 -14.85 -5.06
N LYS A 649 36.13 -13.90 -5.88
CA LYS A 649 37.16 -12.92 -6.29
C LYS A 649 36.97 -11.56 -5.64
#